data_6206a22e9bc0318190de9cf36a5a5b52
#
_entry.id   6206a22e9bc0318190de9cf36a5a5b52
#
_cell.length_a   1.000
_cell.length_b   1.000
_cell.length_c   1.000
_cell.angle_alpha   90.00
_cell.angle_beta   90.00
_cell.angle_gamma   90.00
#
_symmetry.space_group_name_H-M   'P 1'
#
loop_
_entity.id
_entity.type
_entity.pdbx_description
1 polymer ?
#
loop_
_entity_poly.entity_id
_entity_poly.type
_entity_poly.pdbx_seq_one_letter_code
_entity_poly.pdbx_strand_id
1 'polypeptide(L)'
;MAKSDEQLKFTRNIGIMAHIDAGKTTTSERILFYTGLTHKIGEVHDGAATMDWMEQEQERGITITSAATTAFWKYDGNKYKINLIDTPGHVDFTVEVERSLRVLDGAVATFCAVGGVEPQSETVWRQADKYNVPRIGYVNKMDRSGANFYEVVRQIKDVLGSNPCPIQIPIGAEETFKGIIDLITMKAIFWHDESMGADYEVEDIPANLLAEAEEWRDKMLEKVAECDDELMEKYFDDPSTITEDEIRRAIRKGTLAMQIVPMTLGSSFKNKGVQPLLDNVCAYLPSPLDAGAIEGHNPENPDEVETREPSPEAPMCALAFKIATDPYVGRLTFFRVYSGEVVAGSYVLNARSNKKERVSRLFQMHSNKQNPKEKIDCGDIGAGVGFKDIRTGDTLCDENHPIVLEAMDFPDPVIGIAVEPKTQKDLDKLGVGLQKLAEEDPTFRVETNEDTGQTVISGMGELHLDIIIDRLKREFKVECNQGHPQVSYKEAITAPVELREVFKKQTGGRGKFADIIVRVEPADESFEGNLQFVDEVKGGNIPKEFIPSIQKGFTTAMKNGVLAGYPVERLKVTVIDGSFHPVDSDQLSFELCAIQAFKKASEKARPVLLEPIMKIEVVTPEESMGDVISDLNKRRGQVEGMETSRSGARVVKAKAPLAEMFGYVTALRTITSGRATSTMSFSHYAEVSNSIAKSVLEECDGRVDLLK
;
A
#
# COMPACT_ATOMS: atom_id res chain seq x y z
N MET A 1 10.40 5.73 35.30
CA MET A 1 10.52 5.43 33.86
C MET A 1 11.98 5.41 33.50
N ALA A 2 12.45 4.37 32.82
CA ALA A 2 13.79 4.35 32.26
C ALA A 2 13.94 5.46 31.21
N LYS A 3 15.16 5.98 31.02
CA LYS A 3 15.43 7.06 30.03
C LYS A 3 15.02 6.67 28.60
N SER A 4 14.95 5.36 28.33
CA SER A 4 14.49 4.73 27.09
C SER A 4 12.98 4.86 26.87
N ASP A 5 12.16 4.67 27.92
CA ASP A 5 10.71 4.77 27.83
C ASP A 5 10.26 6.21 27.55
N GLU A 6 11.01 7.17 28.09
CA GLU A 6 10.76 8.60 27.87
C GLU A 6 10.99 8.97 26.39
N GLN A 7 12.01 8.41 25.75
CA GLN A 7 12.28 8.65 24.32
C GLN A 7 11.18 8.04 23.44
N LEU A 8 10.72 6.81 23.72
CA LEU A 8 9.65 6.14 22.99
C LEU A 8 8.32 6.90 23.10
N LYS A 9 8.00 7.43 24.29
CA LYS A 9 6.79 8.23 24.54
C LYS A 9 6.71 9.47 23.64
N PHE A 10 7.84 10.09 23.34
CA PHE A 10 7.93 11.30 22.52
C PHE A 10 8.35 11.03 21.07
N THR A 11 8.26 9.79 20.60
CA THR A 11 8.46 9.43 19.20
C THR A 11 7.10 9.31 18.50
N ARG A 12 7.03 9.76 17.25
CA ARG A 12 5.87 9.64 16.34
C ARG A 12 6.34 9.13 15.00
N ASN A 13 5.86 7.96 14.60
CA ASN A 13 6.08 7.41 13.27
C ASN A 13 4.81 7.65 12.46
N ILE A 14 4.82 8.65 11.62
CA ILE A 14 3.62 9.12 10.92
C ILE A 14 3.79 9.12 9.42
N GLY A 15 2.71 8.85 8.71
CA GLY A 15 2.59 9.04 7.27
C GLY A 15 1.64 10.14 6.91
N ILE A 16 1.91 10.83 5.81
CA ILE A 16 0.93 11.72 5.18
C ILE A 16 0.31 10.95 4.02
N MET A 17 -0.98 10.70 4.13
CA MET A 17 -1.77 10.04 3.10
C MET A 17 -2.78 11.00 2.49
N ALA A 18 -2.93 10.96 1.18
CA ALA A 18 -3.80 11.86 0.44
C ALA A 18 -4.07 11.34 -0.96
N HIS A 19 -5.14 11.84 -1.59
CA HIS A 19 -5.30 11.71 -3.04
C HIS A 19 -4.34 12.63 -3.79
N ILE A 20 -4.25 12.43 -5.10
CA ILE A 20 -3.45 13.29 -5.99
C ILE A 20 -3.96 14.74 -5.86
N ASP A 21 -3.04 15.68 -5.84
CA ASP A 21 -3.33 17.12 -5.72
C ASP A 21 -4.02 17.59 -4.43
N ALA A 22 -4.14 16.77 -3.38
CA ALA A 22 -4.62 17.26 -2.07
C ALA A 22 -3.61 18.21 -1.37
N GLY A 23 -2.39 18.28 -1.88
CA GLY A 23 -1.31 19.09 -1.33
C GLY A 23 -0.46 18.36 -0.28
N LYS A 24 -0.32 17.05 -0.43
CA LYS A 24 0.48 16.19 0.43
C LYS A 24 1.93 16.65 0.52
N THR A 25 2.66 16.69 -0.62
CA THR A 25 4.06 17.11 -0.67
C THR A 25 4.25 18.54 -0.16
N THR A 26 3.33 19.46 -0.50
CA THR A 26 3.35 20.82 0.03
C THR A 26 3.25 20.84 1.56
N THR A 27 2.40 20.01 2.14
CA THR A 27 2.25 19.88 3.59
C THR A 27 3.52 19.30 4.23
N SER A 28 4.11 18.25 3.63
CA SER A 28 5.38 17.67 4.05
C SER A 28 6.50 18.71 4.04
N GLU A 29 6.65 19.50 2.96
CA GLU A 29 7.65 20.55 2.85
C GLU A 29 7.48 21.64 3.91
N ARG A 30 6.24 22.02 4.26
CA ARG A 30 5.98 22.99 5.35
C ARG A 30 6.33 22.42 6.71
N ILE A 31 6.08 21.14 6.95
CA ILE A 31 6.52 20.44 8.17
C ILE A 31 8.04 20.48 8.28
N LEU A 32 8.78 20.19 7.19
CA LEU A 32 10.24 20.24 7.18
C LEU A 32 10.78 21.66 7.43
N PHE A 33 10.13 22.67 6.88
CA PHE A 33 10.49 24.07 7.07
C PHE A 33 10.29 24.50 8.53
N TYR A 34 9.11 24.29 9.12
CA TYR A 34 8.83 24.71 10.50
C TYR A 34 9.60 23.91 11.54
N THR A 35 10.02 22.70 11.24
CA THR A 35 10.94 21.91 12.11
C THR A 35 12.40 22.27 11.95
N GLY A 36 12.74 23.24 11.06
CA GLY A 36 14.09 23.76 10.85
C GLY A 36 15.01 22.82 10.08
N LEU A 37 14.48 21.79 9.41
CA LEU A 37 15.29 20.88 8.58
C LEU A 37 15.66 21.49 7.23
N THR A 38 14.80 22.34 6.69
CA THR A 38 15.05 23.10 5.46
C THR A 38 15.04 24.60 5.76
N HIS A 39 15.93 25.33 5.11
CA HIS A 39 16.00 26.79 5.26
C HIS A 39 15.21 27.55 4.19
N LYS A 40 14.72 26.83 3.19
CA LYS A 40 13.87 27.35 2.12
C LYS A 40 12.65 26.48 1.99
N ILE A 41 11.52 27.09 1.69
CA ILE A 41 10.30 26.39 1.36
C ILE A 41 10.47 25.82 -0.06
N GLY A 42 10.44 24.49 -0.19
CA GLY A 42 10.41 23.81 -1.48
C GLY A 42 9.03 23.93 -2.11
N GLU A 43 8.93 24.46 -3.32
CA GLU A 43 7.69 24.49 -4.09
C GLU A 43 7.65 23.31 -5.07
N VAL A 44 6.55 22.54 -5.06
CA VAL A 44 6.38 21.38 -5.94
C VAL A 44 6.40 21.80 -7.41
N HIS A 45 5.75 22.91 -7.73
CA HIS A 45 5.69 23.44 -9.12
C HIS A 45 7.02 23.87 -9.69
N ASP A 46 7.97 24.22 -8.82
CA ASP A 46 9.32 24.63 -9.22
C ASP A 46 10.32 23.46 -9.22
N GLY A 47 9.87 22.22 -8.92
CA GLY A 47 10.73 21.05 -8.80
C GLY A 47 11.73 21.13 -7.63
N ALA A 48 11.44 21.97 -6.63
CA ALA A 48 12.35 22.27 -5.51
C ALA A 48 11.99 21.50 -4.22
N ALA A 49 10.99 20.60 -4.26
CA ALA A 49 10.54 19.83 -3.11
C ALA A 49 11.63 18.84 -2.67
N THR A 50 11.90 18.81 -1.36
CA THR A 50 12.94 17.95 -0.76
C THR A 50 12.49 16.50 -0.68
N MET A 51 11.19 16.27 -0.46
CA MET A 51 10.64 14.92 -0.34
C MET A 51 10.50 14.22 -1.70
N ASP A 52 10.16 14.95 -2.76
CA ASP A 52 10.14 14.46 -4.15
C ASP A 52 11.55 14.59 -4.74
N TRP A 53 12.44 13.67 -4.41
CA TRP A 53 13.86 13.76 -4.75
C TRP A 53 14.22 13.16 -6.11
N MET A 54 13.34 12.34 -6.69
CA MET A 54 13.53 11.78 -8.03
C MET A 54 13.20 12.82 -9.10
N GLU A 55 14.00 12.86 -10.17
CA GLU A 55 13.72 13.76 -11.31
C GLU A 55 12.31 13.53 -11.89
N GLN A 56 11.85 12.27 -11.94
CA GLN A 56 10.52 11.90 -12.42
C GLN A 56 9.40 12.44 -11.53
N GLU A 57 9.60 12.46 -10.22
CA GLU A 57 8.65 13.05 -9.27
C GLU A 57 8.52 14.54 -9.49
N GLN A 58 9.67 15.23 -9.64
CA GLN A 58 9.72 16.67 -9.88
C GLN A 58 9.13 17.09 -11.23
N GLU A 59 9.43 16.35 -12.30
CA GLU A 59 8.91 16.61 -13.64
C GLU A 59 7.41 16.37 -13.75
N ARG A 60 6.90 15.35 -13.07
CA ARG A 60 5.48 14.95 -13.14
C ARG A 60 4.61 15.58 -12.04
N GLY A 61 5.24 16.14 -11.00
CA GLY A 61 4.55 16.71 -9.83
C GLY A 61 3.79 15.68 -8.98
N ILE A 62 4.23 14.43 -9.00
CA ILE A 62 3.63 13.32 -8.23
C ILE A 62 4.70 12.59 -7.43
N THR A 63 4.39 12.18 -6.21
CA THR A 63 5.23 11.27 -5.43
C THR A 63 5.10 9.85 -5.96
N ILE A 64 6.21 9.23 -6.30
CA ILE A 64 6.31 7.86 -6.85
C ILE A 64 6.76 6.90 -5.76
N THR A 65 7.83 7.28 -5.03
CA THR A 65 8.40 6.47 -3.97
C THR A 65 8.24 7.15 -2.62
N SER A 66 7.98 6.36 -1.57
CA SER A 66 7.92 6.90 -0.20
C SER A 66 9.29 7.40 0.24
N ALA A 67 9.34 8.61 0.78
CA ALA A 67 10.53 9.20 1.36
C ALA A 67 10.37 9.28 2.89
N ALA A 68 11.42 8.89 3.63
CA ALA A 68 11.43 8.96 5.08
C ALA A 68 12.33 10.09 5.57
N THR A 69 11.84 10.90 6.47
CA THR A 69 12.59 12.02 7.07
C THR A 69 12.29 12.12 8.57
N THR A 70 13.33 12.34 9.36
CA THR A 70 13.20 12.56 10.80
C THR A 70 13.26 14.05 11.12
N ALA A 71 12.23 14.53 11.79
CA ALA A 71 12.08 15.92 12.25
C ALA A 71 11.96 15.99 13.77
N PHE A 72 12.11 17.18 14.34
CA PHE A 72 11.91 17.43 15.75
C PHE A 72 10.96 18.60 15.96
N TRP A 73 9.98 18.40 16.83
CA TRP A 73 9.04 19.45 17.20
C TRP A 73 8.96 19.65 18.70
N LYS A 74 8.71 20.87 19.14
CA LYS A 74 8.55 21.22 20.55
C LYS A 74 7.07 21.41 20.85
N TYR A 75 6.51 20.57 21.71
CA TYR A 75 5.11 20.66 22.12
C TYR A 75 5.03 20.43 23.62
N ASP A 76 4.28 21.28 24.32
CA ASP A 76 4.05 21.22 25.78
C ASP A 76 5.35 21.01 26.59
N GLY A 77 6.37 21.82 26.29
CA GLY A 77 7.69 21.79 26.94
C GLY A 77 8.57 20.58 26.58
N ASN A 78 8.06 19.60 25.88
CA ASN A 78 8.76 18.36 25.48
C ASN A 78 9.23 18.43 24.03
N LYS A 79 10.34 17.73 23.74
CA LYS A 79 10.87 17.59 22.38
C LYS A 79 10.43 16.27 21.79
N TYR A 80 9.56 16.32 20.80
CA TYR A 80 9.10 15.16 20.05
C TYR A 80 10.02 14.88 18.85
N LYS A 81 10.26 13.58 18.62
CA LYS A 81 10.90 13.07 17.41
C LYS A 81 9.80 12.58 16.46
N ILE A 82 9.74 13.12 15.27
CA ILE A 82 8.74 12.77 14.26
C ILE A 82 9.46 12.15 13.08
N ASN A 83 9.23 10.85 12.85
CA ASN A 83 9.62 10.18 11.63
C ASN A 83 8.45 10.30 10.65
N LEU A 84 8.64 11.12 9.64
CA LEU A 84 7.66 11.41 8.60
C LEU A 84 7.93 10.54 7.39
N ILE A 85 6.94 9.77 6.96
CA ILE A 85 6.97 9.05 5.68
C ILE A 85 5.96 9.71 4.74
N ASP A 86 6.47 10.23 3.64
CA ASP A 86 5.63 10.75 2.55
C ASP A 86 5.24 9.60 1.61
N THR A 87 3.93 9.32 1.48
CA THR A 87 3.42 8.18 0.71
C THR A 87 2.93 8.63 -0.67
N PRO A 88 3.06 7.81 -1.73
CA PRO A 88 2.45 8.11 -3.02
C PRO A 88 0.94 8.30 -2.93
N GLY A 89 0.39 9.14 -3.80
CA GLY A 89 -1.06 9.34 -3.91
C GLY A 89 -1.70 8.65 -5.11
N HIS A 90 -0.90 8.05 -6.02
CA HIS A 90 -1.39 7.45 -7.25
C HIS A 90 -1.69 5.94 -7.06
N VAL A 91 -2.78 5.47 -7.70
CA VAL A 91 -3.24 4.07 -7.57
C VAL A 91 -2.23 3.03 -8.07
N ASP A 92 -1.38 3.35 -9.06
CA ASP A 92 -0.35 2.45 -9.55
C ASP A 92 0.75 2.17 -8.50
N PHE A 93 0.81 3.00 -7.45
CA PHE A 93 1.78 2.91 -6.34
C PHE A 93 1.13 2.57 -5.00
N THR A 94 -0.05 1.95 -5.01
CA THR A 94 -0.77 1.54 -3.78
C THR A 94 0.07 0.64 -2.88
N VAL A 95 0.97 -0.14 -3.45
CA VAL A 95 1.91 -0.99 -2.72
C VAL A 95 2.91 -0.18 -1.88
N GLU A 96 3.39 0.95 -2.40
CA GLU A 96 4.24 1.87 -1.62
C GLU A 96 3.47 2.46 -0.42
N VAL A 97 2.19 2.75 -0.61
CA VAL A 97 1.30 3.19 0.48
C VAL A 97 1.14 2.08 1.52
N GLU A 98 0.85 0.86 1.08
CA GLU A 98 0.65 -0.29 1.97
C GLU A 98 1.90 -0.63 2.79
N ARG A 99 3.08 -0.64 2.14
CA ARG A 99 4.37 -0.80 2.85
C ARG A 99 4.58 0.26 3.92
N SER A 100 4.26 1.50 3.59
CA SER A 100 4.41 2.61 4.53
C SER A 100 3.43 2.48 5.70
N LEU A 101 2.15 2.22 5.44
CA LEU A 101 1.13 2.06 6.46
C LEU A 101 1.45 0.91 7.45
N ARG A 102 2.10 -0.16 6.98
CA ARG A 102 2.49 -1.31 7.83
C ARG A 102 3.49 -0.94 8.92
N VAL A 103 4.29 0.10 8.70
CA VAL A 103 5.36 0.52 9.63
C VAL A 103 5.06 1.83 10.35
N LEU A 104 3.91 2.43 10.10
CA LEU A 104 3.46 3.65 10.76
C LEU A 104 2.67 3.34 12.03
N ASP A 105 2.78 4.22 13.01
CA ASP A 105 1.94 4.19 14.21
C ASP A 105 0.68 5.05 14.01
N GLY A 106 0.77 6.11 13.22
CA GLY A 106 -0.34 7.00 12.93
C GLY A 106 -0.22 7.68 11.57
N ALA A 107 -1.28 8.34 11.13
CA ALA A 107 -1.30 9.02 9.85
C ALA A 107 -2.00 10.38 9.90
N VAL A 108 -1.61 11.27 8.99
CA VAL A 108 -2.33 12.50 8.67
C VAL A 108 -3.02 12.30 7.32
N ALA A 109 -4.34 12.25 7.34
CA ALA A 109 -5.15 12.14 6.14
C ALA A 109 -5.47 13.52 5.60
N THR A 110 -4.86 13.89 4.49
CA THR A 110 -5.03 15.21 3.87
C THR A 110 -6.11 15.19 2.80
N PHE A 111 -7.10 16.06 2.94
CA PHE A 111 -8.22 16.23 2.01
C PHE A 111 -8.16 17.60 1.35
N CYS A 112 -8.59 17.70 0.10
CA CYS A 112 -8.79 18.98 -0.54
C CYS A 112 -10.10 19.61 -0.09
N ALA A 113 -10.08 20.87 0.35
CA ALA A 113 -11.28 21.60 0.80
C ALA A 113 -12.34 21.78 -0.31
N VAL A 114 -11.92 21.67 -1.58
CA VAL A 114 -12.80 21.78 -2.76
C VAL A 114 -13.29 20.41 -3.23
N GLY A 115 -12.36 19.46 -3.43
CA GLY A 115 -12.66 18.10 -3.94
C GLY A 115 -13.29 17.20 -2.88
N GLY A 116 -12.92 17.39 -1.61
CA GLY A 116 -13.41 16.57 -0.49
C GLY A 116 -12.84 15.16 -0.51
N VAL A 117 -13.71 14.18 -0.30
CA VAL A 117 -13.37 12.76 -0.37
C VAL A 117 -13.43 12.30 -1.82
N GLU A 118 -12.28 11.98 -2.38
CA GLU A 118 -12.14 11.43 -3.72
C GLU A 118 -11.94 9.91 -3.66
N PRO A 119 -12.13 9.17 -4.77
CA PRO A 119 -12.01 7.71 -4.81
C PRO A 119 -10.66 7.17 -4.29
N GLN A 120 -9.58 7.89 -4.59
CA GLN A 120 -8.26 7.54 -4.08
C GLN A 120 -8.17 7.71 -2.55
N SER A 121 -8.87 8.73 -2.00
CA SER A 121 -8.97 8.92 -0.56
C SER A 121 -9.62 7.71 0.12
N GLU A 122 -10.67 7.15 -0.50
CA GLU A 122 -11.36 5.95 -0.02
C GLU A 122 -10.42 4.73 -0.01
N THR A 123 -9.67 4.52 -1.09
CA THR A 123 -8.72 3.40 -1.21
C THR A 123 -7.65 3.46 -0.11
N VAL A 124 -7.01 4.62 0.05
CA VAL A 124 -5.95 4.80 1.06
C VAL A 124 -6.52 4.72 2.49
N TRP A 125 -7.77 5.20 2.68
CA TRP A 125 -8.46 5.11 3.96
C TRP A 125 -8.73 3.66 4.37
N ARG A 126 -9.23 2.83 3.44
CA ARG A 126 -9.46 1.40 3.68
C ARG A 126 -8.16 0.64 3.96
N GLN A 127 -7.06 1.00 3.28
CA GLN A 127 -5.75 0.43 3.60
C GLN A 127 -5.30 0.79 5.02
N ALA A 128 -5.51 2.03 5.44
CA ALA A 128 -5.22 2.44 6.82
C ALA A 128 -6.12 1.73 7.85
N ASP A 129 -7.38 1.42 7.51
CA ASP A 129 -8.26 0.59 8.35
C ASP A 129 -7.76 -0.84 8.47
N LYS A 130 -7.29 -1.45 7.37
CA LYS A 130 -6.70 -2.80 7.35
C LYS A 130 -5.56 -2.95 8.36
N TYR A 131 -4.74 -1.91 8.50
CA TYR A 131 -3.60 -1.91 9.43
C TYR A 131 -3.90 -1.25 10.77
N ASN A 132 -5.16 -0.92 11.07
CA ASN A 132 -5.58 -0.26 12.30
C ASN A 132 -4.75 1.00 12.63
N VAL A 133 -4.48 1.85 11.62
CA VAL A 133 -3.67 3.05 11.79
C VAL A 133 -4.55 4.22 12.26
N PRO A 134 -4.38 4.71 13.51
CA PRO A 134 -5.04 5.92 14.00
C PRO A 134 -4.66 7.14 13.17
N ARG A 135 -5.59 8.06 12.97
CA ARG A 135 -5.36 9.18 12.05
C ARG A 135 -6.00 10.49 12.48
N ILE A 136 -5.41 11.57 11.98
CA ILE A 136 -5.94 12.92 12.06
C ILE A 136 -6.33 13.35 10.63
N GLY A 137 -7.48 13.97 10.45
CA GLY A 137 -7.87 14.57 9.20
C GLY A 137 -7.36 16.01 9.09
N TYR A 138 -6.80 16.36 7.94
CA TYR A 138 -6.35 17.71 7.62
C TYR A 138 -7.00 18.20 6.34
N VAL A 139 -7.91 19.16 6.44
CA VAL A 139 -8.57 19.78 5.29
C VAL A 139 -7.72 20.93 4.78
N ASN A 140 -7.01 20.68 3.69
CA ASN A 140 -6.05 21.60 3.07
C ASN A 140 -6.69 22.42 1.94
N LYS A 141 -5.99 23.44 1.48
CA LYS A 141 -6.43 24.33 0.40
C LYS A 141 -7.70 25.15 0.72
N MET A 142 -7.84 25.57 1.97
CA MET A 142 -8.95 26.43 2.41
C MET A 142 -8.99 27.80 1.72
N ASP A 143 -7.88 28.19 1.07
CA ASP A 143 -7.73 29.41 0.26
C ASP A 143 -8.28 29.29 -1.17
N ARG A 144 -8.65 28.10 -1.63
CA ARG A 144 -9.17 27.87 -2.99
C ARG A 144 -10.64 28.21 -3.11
N SER A 145 -11.04 28.74 -4.28
CA SER A 145 -12.45 28.98 -4.59
C SER A 145 -13.26 27.69 -4.54
N GLY A 146 -14.40 27.69 -3.85
CA GLY A 146 -15.23 26.52 -3.59
C GLY A 146 -14.82 25.73 -2.33
N ALA A 147 -13.84 26.20 -1.55
CA ALA A 147 -13.43 25.51 -0.32
C ALA A 147 -14.54 25.49 0.73
N ASN A 148 -14.84 24.29 1.26
CA ASN A 148 -15.85 24.09 2.28
C ASN A 148 -15.45 22.98 3.28
N PHE A 149 -14.95 23.40 4.44
CA PHE A 149 -14.54 22.50 5.51
C PHE A 149 -15.65 21.57 6.00
N TYR A 150 -16.81 22.13 6.30
CA TYR A 150 -17.93 21.38 6.91
C TYR A 150 -18.46 20.28 6.02
N GLU A 151 -18.35 20.49 4.76
CA GLU A 151 -18.78 19.54 3.78
C GLU A 151 -17.80 18.38 3.63
N VAL A 152 -16.48 18.66 3.66
CA VAL A 152 -15.49 17.59 3.71
C VAL A 152 -15.71 16.72 4.95
N VAL A 153 -15.96 17.34 6.11
CA VAL A 153 -16.30 16.63 7.36
C VAL A 153 -17.53 15.74 7.17
N ARG A 154 -18.58 16.26 6.51
CA ARG A 154 -19.77 15.46 6.20
C ARG A 154 -19.46 14.27 5.29
N GLN A 155 -18.67 14.47 4.24
CA GLN A 155 -18.27 13.39 3.33
C GLN A 155 -17.45 12.29 4.01
N ILE A 156 -16.55 12.64 4.92
CA ILE A 156 -15.79 11.67 5.70
C ILE A 156 -16.74 10.76 6.49
N LYS A 157 -17.82 11.32 7.03
CA LYS A 157 -18.85 10.54 7.71
C LYS A 157 -19.66 9.67 6.74
N ASP A 158 -20.18 10.28 5.66
CA ASP A 158 -21.16 9.65 4.77
C ASP A 158 -20.51 8.63 3.80
N VAL A 159 -19.29 8.92 3.30
CA VAL A 159 -18.60 8.09 2.30
C VAL A 159 -17.63 7.12 2.95
N LEU A 160 -16.83 7.60 3.92
CA LEU A 160 -15.81 6.75 4.57
C LEU A 160 -16.37 6.01 5.79
N GLY A 161 -17.60 6.28 6.21
CA GLY A 161 -18.24 5.62 7.36
C GLY A 161 -17.55 5.90 8.71
N SER A 162 -16.73 6.95 8.77
CA SER A 162 -15.94 7.30 9.94
C SER A 162 -16.64 8.33 10.82
N ASN A 163 -16.14 8.55 12.03
CA ASN A 163 -16.64 9.53 12.97
C ASN A 163 -15.72 10.78 13.05
N PRO A 164 -15.80 11.74 12.11
CA PRO A 164 -14.99 12.94 12.15
C PRO A 164 -15.39 13.84 13.32
N CYS A 165 -14.39 14.28 14.07
CA CYS A 165 -14.55 15.19 15.21
C CYS A 165 -13.81 16.51 14.93
N PRO A 166 -14.45 17.56 14.42
CA PRO A 166 -13.82 18.86 14.26
C PRO A 166 -13.31 19.40 15.60
N ILE A 167 -12.01 19.62 15.71
CA ILE A 167 -11.35 20.27 16.84
C ILE A 167 -10.94 21.70 16.49
N GLN A 168 -11.09 22.08 15.24
CA GLN A 168 -10.88 23.41 14.70
C GLN A 168 -11.99 23.74 13.69
N ILE A 169 -12.29 25.03 13.56
CA ILE A 169 -13.18 25.55 12.51
C ILE A 169 -12.50 26.73 11.79
N PRO A 170 -12.83 27.01 10.51
CA PRO A 170 -12.18 28.06 9.75
C PRO A 170 -12.66 29.46 10.13
N ILE A 171 -11.75 30.44 10.02
CA ILE A 171 -12.08 31.88 9.99
C ILE A 171 -12.04 32.33 8.54
N GLY A 172 -13.23 32.40 7.92
CA GLY A 172 -13.39 32.63 6.51
C GLY A 172 -13.09 31.41 5.64
N ALA A 173 -13.27 31.56 4.35
CA ALA A 173 -12.96 30.56 3.33
C ALA A 173 -12.55 31.25 2.04
N GLU A 174 -11.93 30.52 1.12
CA GLU A 174 -11.46 31.02 -0.15
C GLU A 174 -10.47 32.21 0.06
N GLU A 175 -10.64 33.31 -0.67
CA GLU A 175 -9.81 34.52 -0.52
C GLU A 175 -9.92 35.17 0.87
N THR A 176 -10.98 34.89 1.60
CA THR A 176 -11.22 35.42 2.95
C THR A 176 -10.66 34.53 4.05
N PHE A 177 -10.03 33.41 3.74
CA PHE A 177 -9.42 32.51 4.73
C PHE A 177 -8.23 33.17 5.44
N LYS A 178 -8.44 33.54 6.72
CA LYS A 178 -7.46 34.28 7.52
C LYS A 178 -6.83 33.46 8.63
N GLY A 179 -7.55 32.46 9.15
CA GLY A 179 -7.12 31.74 10.34
C GLY A 179 -8.04 30.59 10.71
N ILE A 180 -7.85 30.10 11.91
CA ILE A 180 -8.63 29.01 12.50
C ILE A 180 -9.11 29.39 13.91
N ILE A 181 -10.20 28.78 14.33
CA ILE A 181 -10.63 28.77 15.73
C ILE A 181 -10.31 27.41 16.30
N ASP A 182 -9.56 27.37 17.39
CA ASP A 182 -9.31 26.18 18.18
C ASP A 182 -10.48 25.99 19.16
N LEU A 183 -11.27 24.94 19.00
CA LEU A 183 -12.43 24.64 19.82
C LEU A 183 -12.06 24.12 21.23
N ILE A 184 -10.83 23.70 21.44
CA ILE A 184 -10.36 23.22 22.74
C ILE A 184 -10.06 24.40 23.66
N THR A 185 -9.30 25.36 23.15
CA THR A 185 -8.88 26.57 23.89
C THR A 185 -9.86 27.73 23.76
N MET A 186 -10.80 27.65 22.81
CA MET A 186 -11.69 28.72 22.41
C MET A 186 -10.97 30.04 22.10
N LYS A 187 -9.93 29.91 21.27
CA LYS A 187 -9.11 31.01 20.76
C LYS A 187 -9.07 31.00 19.25
N ALA A 188 -8.87 32.18 18.67
CA ALA A 188 -8.63 32.38 17.25
C ALA A 188 -7.13 32.46 16.99
N ILE A 189 -6.67 31.84 15.91
CA ILE A 189 -5.27 31.85 15.48
C ILE A 189 -5.20 32.48 14.10
N PHE A 190 -4.42 33.56 13.97
CA PHE A 190 -4.22 34.30 12.72
C PHE A 190 -2.76 34.27 12.29
N TRP A 191 -2.52 34.08 11.00
CA TRP A 191 -1.19 34.11 10.41
C TRP A 191 -0.94 35.38 9.63
N HIS A 192 0.29 35.88 9.71
CA HIS A 192 0.75 37.03 8.97
C HIS A 192 1.51 36.61 7.73
N ASP A 193 1.10 37.12 6.56
CA ASP A 193 1.69 36.73 5.27
C ASP A 193 3.16 37.20 5.14
N GLU A 194 3.56 38.24 5.87
CA GLU A 194 4.91 38.83 5.83
C GLU A 194 5.98 37.88 6.41
N SER A 195 5.67 37.03 7.34
CA SER A 195 6.61 36.12 8.00
C SER A 195 6.67 34.70 7.36
N MET A 196 6.09 34.53 6.17
CA MET A 196 5.90 33.21 5.55
C MET A 196 5.24 32.20 6.52
N GLY A 197 4.31 32.69 7.35
CA GLY A 197 3.57 31.91 8.32
C GLY A 197 4.38 31.42 9.53
N ALA A 198 5.63 31.90 9.74
CA ALA A 198 6.42 31.54 10.91
C ALA A 198 5.82 32.14 12.19
N ASP A 199 5.28 33.34 12.08
CA ASP A 199 4.64 34.05 13.19
C ASP A 199 3.12 33.99 13.04
N TYR A 200 2.46 33.67 14.14
CA TYR A 200 1.00 33.71 14.27
C TYR A 200 0.59 34.33 15.61
N GLU A 201 -0.57 34.90 15.63
CA GLU A 201 -1.15 35.51 16.83
C GLU A 201 -2.34 34.71 17.32
N VAL A 202 -2.44 34.58 18.65
CA VAL A 202 -3.57 33.92 19.32
C VAL A 202 -4.39 35.00 19.99
N GLU A 203 -5.61 35.17 19.53
CA GLU A 203 -6.54 36.19 19.95
C GLU A 203 -7.85 35.61 20.48
N ASP A 204 -8.72 36.49 21.02
CA ASP A 204 -10.07 36.12 21.33
C ASP A 204 -10.88 35.90 20.05
N ILE A 205 -11.86 35.01 20.11
CA ILE A 205 -12.71 34.71 18.96
C ILE A 205 -13.50 35.98 18.58
N PRO A 206 -13.55 36.40 17.30
CA PRO A 206 -14.35 37.51 16.85
C PRO A 206 -15.83 37.32 17.25
N ALA A 207 -16.45 38.40 17.76
CA ALA A 207 -17.81 38.36 18.31
C ALA A 207 -18.88 37.77 17.35
N ASN A 208 -18.69 37.95 16.04
CA ASN A 208 -19.58 37.42 15.02
C ASN A 208 -19.40 35.90 14.76
N LEU A 209 -18.32 35.29 15.25
CA LEU A 209 -18.04 33.85 15.11
C LEU A 209 -18.20 33.11 16.44
N LEU A 210 -18.35 33.80 17.54
CA LEU A 210 -18.40 33.19 18.88
C LEU A 210 -19.55 32.17 19.00
N ALA A 211 -20.75 32.52 18.55
CA ALA A 211 -21.90 31.61 18.60
C ALA A 211 -21.69 30.31 17.77
N GLU A 212 -21.06 30.43 16.60
CA GLU A 212 -20.73 29.28 15.78
C GLU A 212 -19.64 28.40 16.45
N ALA A 213 -18.66 29.05 17.08
CA ALA A 213 -17.60 28.35 17.81
C ALA A 213 -18.16 27.60 19.03
N GLU A 214 -19.09 28.20 19.78
CA GLU A 214 -19.76 27.55 20.90
C GLU A 214 -20.59 26.35 20.45
N GLU A 215 -21.34 26.47 19.36
CA GLU A 215 -22.11 25.35 18.77
C GLU A 215 -21.20 24.17 18.36
N TRP A 216 -20.08 24.46 17.69
CA TRP A 216 -19.15 23.43 17.27
C TRP A 216 -18.37 22.84 18.44
N ARG A 217 -18.09 23.63 19.47
CA ARG A 217 -17.49 23.11 20.71
C ARG A 217 -18.42 22.11 21.40
N ASP A 218 -19.71 22.42 21.50
CA ASP A 218 -20.69 21.50 22.10
C ASP A 218 -20.76 20.18 21.31
N LYS A 219 -20.82 20.25 19.97
CA LYS A 219 -20.76 19.05 19.12
C LYS A 219 -19.46 18.25 19.27
N MET A 220 -18.34 18.94 19.47
CA MET A 220 -17.05 18.29 19.75
C MET A 220 -17.09 17.60 21.11
N LEU A 221 -17.55 18.29 22.17
CA LEU A 221 -17.63 17.75 23.52
C LEU A 221 -18.53 16.53 23.61
N GLU A 222 -19.70 16.56 22.95
CA GLU A 222 -20.61 15.41 22.85
C GLU A 222 -19.86 14.16 22.31
N LYS A 223 -19.16 14.28 21.17
CA LYS A 223 -18.41 13.17 20.56
C LYS A 223 -17.24 12.71 21.42
N VAL A 224 -16.53 13.64 22.03
CA VAL A 224 -15.34 13.35 22.85
C VAL A 224 -15.75 12.71 24.18
N ALA A 225 -16.88 13.10 24.75
CA ALA A 225 -17.43 12.50 25.96
C ALA A 225 -17.76 11.01 25.78
N GLU A 226 -18.21 10.59 24.59
CA GLU A 226 -18.44 9.17 24.26
C GLU A 226 -17.16 8.31 24.36
N CYS A 227 -15.98 8.91 24.31
CA CYS A 227 -14.69 8.23 24.37
C CYS A 227 -14.13 8.07 25.79
N ASP A 228 -14.71 8.74 26.77
CA ASP A 228 -14.17 8.75 28.14
C ASP A 228 -15.29 8.87 29.20
N ASP A 229 -15.48 7.83 30.00
CA ASP A 229 -16.58 7.74 30.97
C ASP A 229 -16.56 8.87 32.00
N GLU A 230 -15.37 9.30 32.49
CA GLU A 230 -15.24 10.41 33.44
C GLU A 230 -15.66 11.74 32.82
N LEU A 231 -15.31 11.95 31.55
CA LEU A 231 -15.70 13.14 30.81
C LEU A 231 -17.20 13.13 30.51
N MET A 232 -17.77 11.96 30.22
CA MET A 232 -19.20 11.80 29.98
C MET A 232 -20.01 12.17 31.20
N GLU A 233 -19.63 11.74 32.39
CA GLU A 233 -20.28 12.11 33.64
C GLU A 233 -20.30 13.64 33.83
N LYS A 234 -19.13 14.29 33.67
CA LYS A 234 -19.00 15.74 33.76
C LYS A 234 -19.81 16.49 32.69
N TYR A 235 -19.86 15.96 31.46
CA TYR A 235 -20.62 16.56 30.38
C TYR A 235 -22.13 16.61 30.66
N PHE A 236 -22.68 15.59 31.33
CA PHE A 236 -24.05 15.55 31.72
C PHE A 236 -24.35 16.39 33.00
N ASP A 237 -23.37 16.46 33.90
CA ASP A 237 -23.58 17.22 35.15
C ASP A 237 -23.37 18.72 34.93
N ASP A 238 -22.23 19.15 34.48
CA ASP A 238 -21.89 20.55 34.18
C ASP A 238 -20.73 20.64 33.19
N PRO A 239 -20.99 20.82 31.88
CA PRO A 239 -19.94 20.94 30.87
C PRO A 239 -18.95 22.07 31.10
N SER A 240 -19.30 23.10 31.88
CA SER A 240 -18.40 24.23 32.17
C SER A 240 -17.25 23.86 33.09
N THR A 241 -17.29 22.70 33.76
CA THR A 241 -16.25 22.20 34.64
C THR A 241 -15.17 21.39 33.90
N ILE A 242 -15.40 21.10 32.62
CA ILE A 242 -14.49 20.33 31.81
C ILE A 242 -13.26 21.18 31.47
N THR A 243 -12.08 20.66 31.80
CA THR A 243 -10.80 21.31 31.52
C THR A 243 -10.25 20.97 30.13
N GLU A 244 -9.37 21.79 29.60
CA GLU A 244 -8.68 21.53 28.32
C GLU A 244 -7.89 20.22 28.36
N ASP A 245 -7.23 19.90 29.47
CA ASP A 245 -6.46 18.67 29.63
C ASP A 245 -7.34 17.42 29.58
N GLU A 246 -8.54 17.48 30.14
CA GLU A 246 -9.50 16.38 30.05
C GLU A 246 -10.01 16.19 28.63
N ILE A 247 -10.29 17.28 27.93
CA ILE A 247 -10.66 17.22 26.50
C ILE A 247 -9.53 16.60 25.67
N ARG A 248 -8.31 17.06 25.83
CA ARG A 248 -7.14 16.54 25.11
C ARG A 248 -6.90 15.06 25.37
N ARG A 249 -7.01 14.65 26.66
CA ARG A 249 -6.88 13.23 27.05
C ARG A 249 -7.96 12.37 26.39
N ALA A 250 -9.20 12.82 26.37
CA ALA A 250 -10.31 12.08 25.79
C ALA A 250 -10.23 12.03 24.26
N ILE A 251 -9.83 13.12 23.57
CA ILE A 251 -9.56 13.13 22.13
C ILE A 251 -8.45 12.10 21.81
N ARG A 252 -7.36 12.09 22.56
CA ARG A 252 -6.29 11.12 22.37
C ARG A 252 -6.80 9.69 22.54
N LYS A 253 -7.54 9.40 23.61
CA LYS A 253 -8.11 8.08 23.88
C LYS A 253 -9.01 7.61 22.72
N GLY A 254 -9.93 8.47 22.27
CA GLY A 254 -10.80 8.16 21.15
C GLY A 254 -10.08 8.01 19.81
N THR A 255 -8.99 8.77 19.59
CA THR A 255 -8.16 8.66 18.39
C THR A 255 -7.39 7.35 18.36
N LEU A 256 -6.75 6.98 19.48
CA LEU A 256 -5.99 5.72 19.59
C LEU A 256 -6.89 4.50 19.46
N ALA A 257 -8.13 4.59 19.97
CA ALA A 257 -9.13 3.54 19.83
C ALA A 257 -9.86 3.56 18.47
N MET A 258 -9.51 4.47 17.56
CA MET A 258 -10.15 4.69 16.25
C MET A 258 -11.67 4.95 16.35
N GLN A 259 -12.15 5.47 17.46
CA GLN A 259 -13.55 5.83 17.68
C GLN A 259 -13.90 7.17 17.04
N ILE A 260 -12.95 8.09 17.01
CA ILE A 260 -13.08 9.41 16.40
C ILE A 260 -11.86 9.72 15.53
N VAL A 261 -12.06 10.62 14.55
CA VAL A 261 -10.99 11.19 13.75
C VAL A 261 -10.95 12.70 14.01
N PRO A 262 -9.97 13.23 14.75
CA PRO A 262 -9.82 14.66 14.94
C PRO A 262 -9.64 15.37 13.60
N MET A 263 -10.44 16.41 13.33
CA MET A 263 -10.38 17.16 12.08
C MET A 263 -9.74 18.51 12.31
N THR A 264 -8.72 18.79 11.52
CA THR A 264 -7.97 20.03 11.45
C THR A 264 -8.07 20.64 10.06
N LEU A 265 -7.66 21.88 9.89
CA LEU A 265 -7.74 22.56 8.61
C LEU A 265 -6.62 23.59 8.40
N GLY A 266 -6.43 23.99 7.14
CA GLY A 266 -5.47 25.00 6.79
C GLY A 266 -5.28 25.20 5.29
N SER A 267 -4.24 25.94 4.96
CA SER A 267 -3.73 26.09 3.62
C SER A 267 -2.20 25.99 3.68
N SER A 268 -1.67 24.81 3.34
CA SER A 268 -0.22 24.58 3.35
C SER A 268 0.48 25.50 2.36
N PHE A 269 -0.12 25.79 1.20
CA PHE A 269 0.44 26.72 0.22
C PHE A 269 0.53 28.16 0.75
N LYS A 270 -0.46 28.62 1.51
CA LYS A 270 -0.48 29.93 2.18
C LYS A 270 0.18 29.93 3.56
N ASN A 271 0.84 28.83 3.94
CA ASN A 271 1.56 28.70 5.21
C ASN A 271 0.67 28.84 6.46
N LYS A 272 -0.59 28.43 6.41
CA LYS A 272 -1.57 28.59 7.48
C LYS A 272 -2.05 27.22 7.98
N GLY A 273 -2.04 27.00 9.31
CA GLY A 273 -2.58 25.80 9.95
C GLY A 273 -1.62 24.62 10.14
N VAL A 274 -0.36 24.71 9.67
CA VAL A 274 0.59 23.57 9.74
C VAL A 274 1.19 23.41 11.14
N GLN A 275 1.49 24.48 11.86
CA GLN A 275 2.03 24.38 13.23
C GLN A 275 0.99 23.77 14.19
N PRO A 276 -0.29 24.20 14.22
CA PRO A 276 -1.31 23.50 14.99
C PRO A 276 -1.51 22.03 14.57
N LEU A 277 -1.31 21.69 13.29
CA LEU A 277 -1.32 20.29 12.85
C LEU A 277 -0.19 19.50 13.51
N LEU A 278 1.03 20.05 13.58
CA LEU A 278 2.16 19.41 14.26
C LEU A 278 1.90 19.23 15.77
N ASP A 279 1.30 20.23 16.42
CA ASP A 279 0.89 20.14 17.82
C ASP A 279 -0.11 19.00 18.02
N ASN A 280 -1.10 18.88 17.15
CA ASN A 280 -2.12 17.82 17.21
C ASN A 280 -1.51 16.44 16.90
N VAL A 281 -0.56 16.33 16.00
CA VAL A 281 0.22 15.09 15.77
C VAL A 281 0.91 14.65 17.05
N CYS A 282 1.58 15.56 17.76
CA CYS A 282 2.24 15.26 19.02
C CYS A 282 1.23 14.88 20.13
N ALA A 283 0.10 15.58 20.18
CA ALA A 283 -0.92 15.37 21.20
C ALA A 283 -1.72 14.07 21.02
N TYR A 284 -2.13 13.73 19.82
CA TYR A 284 -3.18 12.73 19.58
C TYR A 284 -2.74 11.46 18.87
N LEU A 285 -1.70 11.51 18.03
CA LEU A 285 -1.22 10.30 17.36
C LEU A 285 -0.38 9.41 18.29
N PRO A 286 -0.40 8.09 18.07
CA PRO A 286 0.27 7.14 18.95
C PRO A 286 1.80 7.27 18.91
N SER A 287 2.40 6.94 20.04
CA SER A 287 3.82 6.61 20.15
C SER A 287 4.03 5.10 19.94
N PRO A 288 5.25 4.62 19.74
CA PRO A 288 5.53 3.19 19.72
C PRO A 288 5.07 2.43 20.98
N LEU A 289 5.00 3.10 22.13
CA LEU A 289 4.45 2.52 23.37
C LEU A 289 2.94 2.34 23.31
N ASP A 290 2.22 3.28 22.70
CA ASP A 290 0.77 3.18 22.53
C ASP A 290 0.38 2.12 21.47
N ALA A 291 1.23 1.89 20.47
CA ALA A 291 1.06 0.82 19.49
C ALA A 291 1.19 -0.58 20.13
N GLY A 292 1.90 -0.67 21.24
CA GLY A 292 2.02 -1.89 22.04
C GLY A 292 2.98 -2.93 21.44
N ALA A 293 2.85 -4.17 21.94
CA ALA A 293 3.66 -5.29 21.49
C ALA A 293 3.31 -5.68 20.05
N ILE A 294 4.34 -5.99 19.26
CA ILE A 294 4.12 -6.55 17.93
C ILE A 294 4.02 -8.08 18.01
N GLU A 295 3.08 -8.64 17.27
CA GLU A 295 2.86 -10.07 17.14
C GLU A 295 3.57 -10.62 15.91
N GLY A 296 4.04 -11.86 16.03
CA GLY A 296 4.64 -12.64 14.97
C GLY A 296 4.57 -14.12 15.27
N HIS A 297 5.19 -14.93 14.43
CA HIS A 297 5.19 -16.38 14.56
C HIS A 297 6.61 -16.92 14.72
N ASN A 298 6.73 -18.02 15.41
CA ASN A 298 8.00 -18.75 15.50
C ASN A 298 8.31 -19.38 14.11
N PRO A 299 9.48 -19.12 13.51
CA PRO A 299 9.81 -19.69 12.20
C PRO A 299 9.88 -21.22 12.19
N GLU A 300 10.14 -21.87 13.33
CA GLU A 300 10.18 -23.33 13.46
C GLU A 300 8.81 -23.93 13.74
N ASN A 301 7.88 -23.14 14.32
CA ASN A 301 6.51 -23.56 14.64
C ASN A 301 5.54 -22.41 14.30
N PRO A 302 5.03 -22.34 13.06
CA PRO A 302 4.17 -21.24 12.62
C PRO A 302 2.84 -21.08 13.40
N ASP A 303 2.41 -22.10 14.12
CA ASP A 303 1.21 -22.05 14.95
C ASP A 303 1.46 -21.38 16.31
N GLU A 304 2.72 -21.15 16.68
CA GLU A 304 3.11 -20.50 17.91
C GLU A 304 3.26 -18.99 17.70
N VAL A 305 2.34 -18.23 18.30
CA VAL A 305 2.36 -16.77 18.27
C VAL A 305 3.38 -16.28 19.31
N GLU A 306 4.27 -15.43 18.87
CA GLU A 306 5.25 -14.73 19.71
C GLU A 306 4.99 -13.23 19.70
N THR A 307 5.28 -12.56 20.82
CA THR A 307 5.14 -11.12 20.94
C THR A 307 6.47 -10.46 21.29
N ARG A 308 6.65 -9.21 20.86
CA ARG A 308 7.79 -8.37 21.24
C ARG A 308 7.30 -7.04 21.75
N GLU A 309 7.63 -6.76 23.02
CA GLU A 309 7.34 -5.47 23.63
C GLU A 309 8.23 -4.37 23.04
N PRO A 310 7.72 -3.13 22.91
CA PRO A 310 8.52 -2.00 22.45
C PRO A 310 9.49 -1.53 23.55
N SER A 311 10.53 -2.32 23.77
CA SER A 311 11.57 -2.08 24.77
C SER A 311 12.97 -2.27 24.18
N PRO A 312 13.92 -1.39 24.49
CA PRO A 312 15.32 -1.56 24.09
C PRO A 312 16.00 -2.80 24.68
N GLU A 313 15.51 -3.29 25.82
CA GLU A 313 16.04 -4.49 26.49
C GLU A 313 15.46 -5.79 25.92
N ALA A 314 14.38 -5.71 25.15
CA ALA A 314 13.77 -6.89 24.54
C ALA A 314 14.65 -7.42 23.39
N PRO A 315 14.50 -8.71 23.02
CA PRO A 315 15.19 -9.26 21.85
C PRO A 315 14.89 -8.45 20.58
N MET A 316 15.93 -8.17 19.80
CA MET A 316 15.82 -7.33 18.61
C MET A 316 14.84 -7.91 17.57
N CYS A 317 13.94 -7.08 17.11
CA CYS A 317 13.02 -7.37 16.01
C CYS A 317 12.81 -6.12 15.16
N ALA A 318 13.01 -6.25 13.86
CA ALA A 318 12.81 -5.18 12.87
C ALA A 318 12.20 -5.71 11.58
N LEU A 319 11.42 -4.88 10.90
CA LEU A 319 10.82 -5.19 9.60
C LEU A 319 11.48 -4.35 8.51
N ALA A 320 12.03 -5.02 7.50
CA ALA A 320 12.51 -4.38 6.28
C ALA A 320 11.32 -4.07 5.36
N PHE A 321 10.96 -2.80 5.24
CA PHE A 321 9.76 -2.41 4.50
C PHE A 321 10.05 -1.79 3.12
N LYS A 322 11.29 -1.36 2.87
CA LYS A 322 11.68 -0.78 1.58
C LYS A 322 13.14 -1.06 1.28
N ILE A 323 13.43 -1.35 0.02
CA ILE A 323 14.78 -1.42 -0.54
C ILE A 323 14.91 -0.36 -1.61
N ALA A 324 16.04 0.35 -1.63
CA ALA A 324 16.37 1.31 -2.66
C ALA A 324 17.82 1.13 -3.12
N THR A 325 18.09 1.44 -4.36
CA THR A 325 19.46 1.45 -4.90
C THR A 325 20.02 2.85 -4.84
N ASP A 326 21.09 3.03 -4.10
CA ASP A 326 21.80 4.31 -3.99
C ASP A 326 23.10 4.26 -4.82
N PRO A 327 23.41 5.28 -5.63
CA PRO A 327 24.61 5.29 -6.48
C PRO A 327 25.93 5.19 -5.72
N TYR A 328 25.97 5.63 -4.46
CA TYR A 328 27.19 5.75 -3.66
C TYR A 328 27.40 4.62 -2.67
N VAL A 329 26.32 4.17 -2.03
CA VAL A 329 26.37 3.13 -0.99
C VAL A 329 25.84 1.78 -1.45
N GLY A 330 25.26 1.72 -2.63
CA GLY A 330 24.66 0.52 -3.20
C GLY A 330 23.26 0.24 -2.65
N ARG A 331 23.00 -1.00 -2.24
CA ARG A 331 21.70 -1.43 -1.73
C ARG A 331 21.43 -0.87 -0.34
N LEU A 332 20.43 -0.02 -0.21
CA LEU A 332 19.98 0.61 1.03
C LEU A 332 18.66 -0.03 1.46
N THR A 333 18.64 -0.61 2.65
CA THR A 333 17.45 -1.25 3.22
C THR A 333 16.88 -0.39 4.32
N PHE A 334 15.63 0.04 4.14
CA PHE A 334 14.86 0.76 5.16
C PHE A 334 14.15 -0.24 6.05
N PHE A 335 14.25 -0.03 7.36
CA PHE A 335 13.61 -0.90 8.34
C PHE A 335 13.10 -0.11 9.55
N ARG A 336 12.05 -0.65 10.18
CA ARG A 336 11.56 -0.19 11.46
C ARG A 336 11.97 -1.17 12.55
N VAL A 337 12.52 -0.66 13.64
CA VAL A 337 12.85 -1.45 14.84
C VAL A 337 11.65 -1.45 15.79
N TYR A 338 11.09 -2.61 16.06
CA TYR A 338 9.96 -2.77 16.98
C TYR A 338 10.41 -3.07 18.41
N SER A 339 11.50 -3.79 18.59
CA SER A 339 12.09 -4.13 19.88
C SER A 339 13.60 -4.22 19.79
N GLY A 340 14.29 -4.07 20.90
CA GLY A 340 15.75 -4.07 20.96
C GLY A 340 16.36 -2.90 20.19
N GLU A 341 17.58 -3.09 19.68
CA GLU A 341 18.29 -2.10 18.89
C GLU A 341 19.10 -2.77 17.77
N VAL A 342 19.28 -2.08 16.64
CA VAL A 342 20.16 -2.51 15.56
C VAL A 342 21.45 -1.71 15.63
N VAL A 343 22.61 -2.39 15.73
CA VAL A 343 23.92 -1.77 15.90
C VAL A 343 24.77 -1.94 14.65
N ALA A 344 25.47 -0.88 14.24
CA ALA A 344 26.40 -0.93 13.12
C ALA A 344 27.57 -1.91 13.41
N GLY A 345 27.92 -2.74 12.44
CA GLY A 345 28.95 -3.77 12.57
C GLY A 345 28.46 -5.10 13.16
N SER A 346 27.23 -5.16 13.68
CA SER A 346 26.64 -6.38 14.24
C SER A 346 26.10 -7.33 13.16
N TYR A 347 25.64 -8.49 13.63
CA TYR A 347 24.92 -9.47 12.83
C TYR A 347 23.47 -9.59 13.33
N VAL A 348 22.55 -9.77 12.41
CA VAL A 348 21.14 -10.03 12.66
C VAL A 348 20.71 -11.27 11.88
N LEU A 349 19.69 -11.96 12.34
CA LEU A 349 19.10 -13.09 11.63
C LEU A 349 18.03 -12.58 10.66
N ASN A 350 18.10 -12.97 9.39
CA ASN A 350 16.98 -12.85 8.46
C ASN A 350 16.09 -14.09 8.63
N ALA A 351 14.90 -13.90 9.21
CA ALA A 351 14.00 -15.00 9.56
C ALA A 351 13.52 -15.81 8.34
N ARG A 352 13.32 -15.16 7.17
CA ARG A 352 12.91 -15.85 5.93
C ARG A 352 13.98 -16.81 5.41
N SER A 353 15.22 -16.35 5.32
CA SER A 353 16.32 -17.14 4.72
C SER A 353 17.06 -17.98 5.75
N ASN A 354 16.78 -17.79 7.03
CA ASN A 354 17.50 -18.36 8.19
C ASN A 354 19.02 -18.14 8.10
N LYS A 355 19.44 -16.98 7.60
CA LYS A 355 20.85 -16.60 7.43
C LYS A 355 21.20 -15.38 8.25
N LYS A 356 22.42 -15.34 8.74
CA LYS A 356 22.98 -14.16 9.40
C LYS A 356 23.32 -13.10 8.36
N GLU A 357 22.80 -11.91 8.57
CA GLU A 357 23.07 -10.73 7.77
C GLU A 357 23.96 -9.77 8.54
N ARG A 358 24.96 -9.17 7.88
CA ARG A 358 25.84 -8.20 8.49
C ARG A 358 25.31 -6.78 8.28
N VAL A 359 25.11 -6.05 9.35
CA VAL A 359 24.78 -4.63 9.33
C VAL A 359 26.07 -3.82 9.25
N SER A 360 26.49 -3.41 8.04
CA SER A 360 27.79 -2.73 7.89
C SER A 360 27.74 -1.29 8.35
N ARG A 361 26.79 -0.50 7.92
CA ARG A 361 26.56 0.90 8.30
C ARG A 361 25.08 1.16 8.47
N LEU A 362 24.76 2.12 9.33
CA LEU A 362 23.40 2.57 9.62
C LEU A 362 23.28 4.07 9.35
N PHE A 363 22.10 4.48 8.91
CA PHE A 363 21.79 5.87 8.59
C PHE A 363 20.42 6.27 9.13
N GLN A 364 20.34 7.51 9.62
CA GLN A 364 19.09 8.24 9.73
C GLN A 364 18.90 8.99 8.42
N MET A 365 17.76 8.80 7.79
CA MET A 365 17.48 9.42 6.50
C MET A 365 16.81 10.77 6.66
N HIS A 366 17.16 11.71 5.78
CA HIS A 366 16.45 12.96 5.53
C HIS A 366 16.23 13.06 4.02
N SER A 367 15.12 12.50 3.55
CA SER A 367 14.87 12.27 2.14
C SER A 367 16.02 11.44 1.50
N ASN A 368 16.83 12.01 0.62
CA ASN A 368 17.99 11.37 0.00
C ASN A 368 19.33 11.56 0.77
N LYS A 369 19.35 12.37 1.83
CA LYS A 369 20.56 12.61 2.63
C LYS A 369 20.71 11.53 3.71
N GLN A 370 21.91 10.98 3.82
CA GLN A 370 22.27 9.90 4.73
C GLN A 370 23.08 10.45 5.90
N ASN A 371 22.54 10.41 7.11
CA ASN A 371 23.26 10.77 8.33
C ASN A 371 23.72 9.51 9.05
N PRO A 372 25.04 9.22 9.12
CA PRO A 372 25.53 8.00 9.76
C PRO A 372 25.11 7.92 11.24
N LYS A 373 24.76 6.70 11.66
CA LYS A 373 24.42 6.36 13.04
C LYS A 373 25.17 5.12 13.48
N GLU A 374 25.50 5.06 14.77
CA GLU A 374 26.09 3.86 15.38
C GLU A 374 25.02 2.80 15.66
N LYS A 375 23.81 3.24 15.98
CA LYS A 375 22.66 2.36 16.23
C LYS A 375 21.34 3.01 15.84
N ILE A 376 20.34 2.18 15.59
CA ILE A 376 18.92 2.57 15.46
C ILE A 376 18.19 1.94 16.63
N ASP A 377 17.55 2.79 17.43
CA ASP A 377 16.89 2.39 18.69
C ASP A 377 15.48 1.80 18.41
N CYS A 378 14.95 1.09 19.41
CA CYS A 378 13.58 0.64 19.46
C CYS A 378 12.59 1.77 19.12
N GLY A 379 11.56 1.47 18.35
CA GLY A 379 10.52 2.41 17.92
C GLY A 379 10.95 3.36 16.81
N ASP A 380 12.19 3.26 16.30
CA ASP A 380 12.73 4.16 15.29
C ASP A 380 12.72 3.54 13.88
N ILE A 381 12.83 4.41 12.90
CA ILE A 381 12.99 4.05 11.49
C ILE A 381 14.38 4.44 11.04
N GLY A 382 15.09 3.50 10.45
CA GLY A 382 16.44 3.73 9.93
C GLY A 382 16.67 3.03 8.61
N ALA A 383 17.86 3.23 8.06
CA ALA A 383 18.32 2.56 6.87
C ALA A 383 19.69 1.92 7.11
N GLY A 384 19.96 0.80 6.48
CA GLY A 384 21.22 0.07 6.62
C GLY A 384 21.74 -0.47 5.31
N VAL A 385 23.05 -0.69 5.27
CA VAL A 385 23.74 -1.32 4.15
C VAL A 385 24.57 -2.52 4.64
N GLY A 386 24.85 -3.46 3.73
CA GLY A 386 25.66 -4.64 4.01
C GLY A 386 24.88 -5.95 3.96
N PHE A 387 23.56 -5.88 3.93
CA PHE A 387 22.70 -7.06 3.76
C PHE A 387 22.91 -7.69 2.37
N LYS A 388 22.99 -9.02 2.34
CA LYS A 388 23.26 -9.78 1.10
C LYS A 388 21.97 -10.35 0.47
N ASP A 389 21.11 -10.94 1.30
CA ASP A 389 19.89 -11.63 0.85
C ASP A 389 18.66 -11.12 1.61
N ILE A 390 18.41 -9.81 1.49
CA ILE A 390 17.25 -9.18 2.10
C ILE A 390 16.23 -8.76 1.04
N ARG A 391 14.95 -8.90 1.35
CA ARG A 391 13.82 -8.49 0.51
C ARG A 391 12.87 -7.61 1.31
N THR A 392 12.07 -6.85 0.61
CA THR A 392 10.97 -6.11 1.22
C THR A 392 10.01 -7.09 1.89
N GLY A 393 9.66 -6.85 3.14
CA GLY A 393 8.84 -7.74 3.96
C GLY A 393 9.63 -8.70 4.87
N ASP A 394 10.96 -8.79 4.71
CA ASP A 394 11.78 -9.65 5.57
C ASP A 394 11.83 -9.14 7.01
N THR A 395 11.74 -10.06 7.95
CA THR A 395 11.97 -9.81 9.37
C THR A 395 13.44 -10.01 9.71
N LEU A 396 14.03 -9.01 10.35
CA LEU A 396 15.36 -9.08 10.95
C LEU A 396 15.17 -9.24 12.46
N CYS A 397 15.81 -10.25 13.08
CA CYS A 397 15.61 -10.54 14.48
C CYS A 397 16.90 -11.00 15.16
N ASP A 398 16.81 -11.15 16.49
CA ASP A 398 17.84 -11.77 17.30
C ASP A 398 17.95 -13.27 16.97
N GLU A 399 19.19 -13.78 16.89
CA GLU A 399 19.46 -15.16 16.52
C GLU A 399 18.92 -16.18 17.54
N ASN A 400 18.92 -15.81 18.82
CA ASN A 400 18.48 -16.69 19.90
C ASN A 400 16.97 -16.63 20.15
N HIS A 401 16.31 -15.62 19.59
CA HIS A 401 14.87 -15.38 19.75
C HIS A 401 14.25 -15.08 18.36
N PRO A 402 14.26 -16.05 17.46
CA PRO A 402 13.76 -15.85 16.09
C PRO A 402 12.25 -15.59 16.10
N ILE A 403 11.82 -14.65 15.28
CA ILE A 403 10.42 -14.31 15.05
C ILE A 403 10.22 -13.92 13.59
N VAL A 404 9.09 -14.29 13.01
CA VAL A 404 8.62 -13.82 11.70
C VAL A 404 7.42 -12.93 11.93
N LEU A 405 7.51 -11.67 11.56
CA LEU A 405 6.37 -10.79 11.51
C LEU A 405 5.51 -11.15 10.31
N GLU A 406 4.22 -10.86 10.37
CA GLU A 406 3.28 -11.12 9.29
C GLU A 406 3.81 -10.53 7.97
N ALA A 407 3.84 -11.36 6.94
CA ALA A 407 4.30 -10.96 5.62
C ALA A 407 3.35 -9.93 5.01
N MET A 408 3.91 -8.99 4.25
CA MET A 408 3.11 -8.10 3.42
C MET A 408 2.67 -8.85 2.16
N ASP A 409 1.35 -8.86 1.90
CA ASP A 409 0.80 -9.41 0.67
C ASP A 409 0.91 -8.37 -0.44
N PHE A 410 1.54 -8.74 -1.54
CA PHE A 410 1.66 -7.89 -2.71
C PHE A 410 0.80 -8.42 -3.84
N PRO A 411 -0.01 -7.55 -4.49
CA PRO A 411 -0.82 -7.96 -5.63
C PRO A 411 0.05 -8.39 -6.81
N ASP A 412 -0.44 -9.34 -7.57
CA ASP A 412 0.20 -9.73 -8.82
C ASP A 412 0.12 -8.60 -9.86
N PRO A 413 1.17 -8.41 -10.68
CA PRO A 413 1.13 -7.46 -11.77
C PRO A 413 0.05 -7.83 -12.81
N VAL A 414 -0.56 -6.81 -13.39
CA VAL A 414 -1.72 -6.99 -14.31
C VAL A 414 -1.42 -6.65 -15.77
N ILE A 415 -0.31 -5.97 -16.03
CA ILE A 415 0.13 -5.58 -17.37
C ILE A 415 1.59 -5.97 -17.60
N GLY A 416 1.90 -6.42 -18.81
CA GLY A 416 3.26 -6.75 -19.22
C GLY A 416 3.66 -6.05 -20.52
N ILE A 417 4.93 -5.66 -20.63
CA ILE A 417 5.52 -5.06 -21.82
C ILE A 417 6.81 -5.81 -22.15
N ALA A 418 6.99 -6.20 -23.40
CA ALA A 418 8.25 -6.73 -23.87
C ALA A 418 9.28 -5.60 -24.00
N VAL A 419 10.49 -5.80 -23.51
CA VAL A 419 11.58 -4.85 -23.59
C VAL A 419 12.81 -5.48 -24.25
N GLU A 420 13.42 -4.73 -25.18
CA GLU A 420 14.62 -5.15 -25.86
C GLU A 420 15.64 -4.02 -25.84
N PRO A 421 16.94 -4.29 -25.51
CA PRO A 421 17.95 -3.25 -25.52
C PRO A 421 18.19 -2.79 -26.98
N LYS A 422 18.41 -1.49 -27.18
CA LYS A 422 18.70 -0.95 -28.53
C LYS A 422 20.06 -1.41 -29.05
N THR A 423 20.99 -1.76 -28.18
CA THR A 423 22.32 -2.23 -28.55
C THR A 423 22.70 -3.50 -27.81
N GLN A 424 23.48 -4.37 -28.46
CA GLN A 424 23.97 -5.62 -27.82
C GLN A 424 24.80 -5.36 -26.54
N LYS A 425 25.49 -4.21 -26.48
CA LYS A 425 26.30 -3.83 -25.32
C LYS A 425 25.45 -3.49 -24.08
N ASP A 426 24.19 -3.15 -24.27
CA ASP A 426 23.28 -2.79 -23.20
C ASP A 426 22.52 -3.98 -22.63
N LEU A 427 22.68 -5.19 -23.20
CA LEU A 427 21.99 -6.40 -22.74
C LEU A 427 22.32 -6.74 -21.28
N ASP A 428 23.62 -6.75 -20.94
CA ASP A 428 24.06 -7.04 -19.58
C ASP A 428 23.60 -5.97 -18.60
N LYS A 429 23.64 -4.70 -19.02
CA LYS A 429 23.17 -3.57 -18.18
C LYS A 429 21.66 -3.62 -17.99
N LEU A 430 20.91 -4.00 -19.04
CA LEU A 430 19.46 -4.18 -18.94
C LEU A 430 19.12 -5.24 -17.89
N GLY A 431 19.76 -6.40 -17.95
CA GLY A 431 19.57 -7.47 -16.98
C GLY A 431 19.85 -7.03 -15.55
N VAL A 432 21.00 -6.37 -15.33
CA VAL A 432 21.37 -5.83 -14.01
C VAL A 432 20.40 -4.75 -13.53
N GLY A 433 19.99 -3.84 -14.42
CA GLY A 433 19.05 -2.76 -14.09
C GLY A 433 17.67 -3.32 -13.72
N LEU A 434 17.14 -4.23 -14.52
CA LEU A 434 15.85 -4.87 -14.27
C LEU A 434 15.86 -5.68 -12.98
N GLN A 435 16.93 -6.44 -12.70
CA GLN A 435 17.06 -7.19 -11.45
C GLN A 435 17.03 -6.26 -10.23
N LYS A 436 17.78 -5.16 -10.25
CA LYS A 436 17.80 -4.19 -9.15
C LYS A 436 16.43 -3.55 -8.93
N LEU A 437 15.74 -3.17 -10.01
CA LEU A 437 14.39 -2.60 -9.91
C LEU A 437 13.38 -3.62 -9.37
N ALA A 438 13.49 -4.90 -9.75
CA ALA A 438 12.67 -5.97 -9.21
C ALA A 438 12.97 -6.29 -7.72
N GLU A 439 14.19 -6.02 -7.25
CA GLU A 439 14.53 -6.12 -5.83
C GLU A 439 13.93 -4.97 -5.00
N GLU A 440 13.76 -3.79 -5.60
CA GLU A 440 13.15 -2.61 -4.96
C GLU A 440 11.63 -2.73 -4.88
N ASP A 441 11.01 -3.24 -5.94
CA ASP A 441 9.55 -3.28 -6.08
C ASP A 441 9.04 -4.72 -6.26
N PRO A 442 8.39 -5.29 -5.23
CA PRO A 442 7.86 -6.66 -5.29
C PRO A 442 6.69 -6.85 -6.26
N THR A 443 6.06 -5.77 -6.74
CA THR A 443 5.00 -5.82 -7.76
C THR A 443 5.53 -5.70 -9.17
N PHE A 444 6.82 -5.45 -9.32
CA PHE A 444 7.51 -5.45 -10.59
C PHE A 444 8.15 -6.81 -10.83
N ARG A 445 7.78 -7.48 -11.91
CA ARG A 445 8.33 -8.78 -12.29
C ARG A 445 9.06 -8.70 -13.62
N VAL A 446 10.11 -9.50 -13.73
CA VAL A 446 10.90 -9.65 -14.95
C VAL A 446 10.95 -11.12 -15.29
N GLU A 447 10.48 -11.47 -16.47
CA GLU A 447 10.48 -12.82 -16.99
C GLU A 447 11.14 -12.83 -18.37
N THR A 448 12.02 -13.78 -18.62
CA THR A 448 12.57 -14.00 -19.93
C THR A 448 11.93 -15.25 -20.52
N ASN A 449 11.26 -15.10 -21.65
CA ASN A 449 10.68 -16.21 -22.37
C ASN A 449 11.82 -17.06 -22.95
N GLU A 450 11.96 -18.29 -22.50
CA GLU A 450 13.03 -19.21 -22.88
C GLU A 450 12.96 -19.58 -24.38
N ASP A 451 11.76 -19.63 -24.95
CA ASP A 451 11.53 -20.00 -26.34
C ASP A 451 11.86 -18.85 -27.32
N THR A 452 11.52 -17.63 -26.95
CA THR A 452 11.69 -16.44 -27.82
C THR A 452 12.92 -15.61 -27.45
N GLY A 453 13.49 -15.80 -26.26
CA GLY A 453 14.55 -14.96 -25.70
C GLY A 453 14.11 -13.54 -25.33
N GLN A 454 12.81 -13.26 -25.41
CA GLN A 454 12.24 -11.94 -25.18
C GLN A 454 12.09 -11.69 -23.65
N THR A 455 12.53 -10.53 -23.19
CA THR A 455 12.35 -10.12 -21.82
C THR A 455 11.05 -9.33 -21.66
N VAL A 456 10.15 -9.82 -20.81
CA VAL A 456 8.88 -9.18 -20.46
C VAL A 456 8.99 -8.61 -19.06
N ILE A 457 8.64 -7.34 -18.92
CA ILE A 457 8.48 -6.66 -17.64
C ILE A 457 7.00 -6.50 -17.32
N SER A 458 6.60 -6.80 -16.10
CA SER A 458 5.21 -6.76 -15.67
C SER A 458 5.05 -5.86 -14.44
N GLY A 459 3.94 -5.11 -14.38
CA GLY A 459 3.65 -4.14 -13.31
C GLY A 459 2.16 -3.87 -13.11
N MET A 460 1.84 -2.90 -12.23
CA MET A 460 0.48 -2.60 -11.79
C MET A 460 -0.30 -1.69 -12.75
N GLY A 461 0.35 -1.01 -13.67
CA GLY A 461 -0.27 -0.12 -14.64
C GLY A 461 0.72 0.46 -15.66
N GLU A 462 0.19 1.18 -16.66
CA GLU A 462 1.02 1.81 -17.70
C GLU A 462 2.02 2.79 -17.11
N LEU A 463 1.57 3.66 -16.20
CA LEU A 463 2.42 4.66 -15.56
C LEU A 463 3.55 4.01 -14.76
N HIS A 464 3.27 2.90 -14.07
CA HIS A 464 4.27 2.14 -13.33
C HIS A 464 5.39 1.65 -14.27
N LEU A 465 5.04 1.01 -15.38
CA LEU A 465 6.03 0.50 -16.35
C LEU A 465 6.78 1.63 -17.07
N ASP A 466 6.11 2.75 -17.38
CA ASP A 466 6.74 3.93 -17.96
C ASP A 466 7.84 4.49 -17.05
N ILE A 467 7.57 4.55 -15.75
CA ILE A 467 8.55 5.01 -14.75
C ILE A 467 9.73 4.05 -14.66
N ILE A 468 9.48 2.74 -14.65
CA ILE A 468 10.53 1.73 -14.66
C ILE A 468 11.45 1.89 -15.87
N ILE A 469 10.87 2.08 -17.06
CA ILE A 469 11.64 2.26 -18.30
C ILE A 469 12.43 3.57 -18.28
N ASP A 470 11.84 4.63 -17.78
CA ASP A 470 12.53 5.92 -17.65
C ASP A 470 13.68 5.83 -16.62
N ARG A 471 13.50 5.09 -15.51
CA ARG A 471 14.57 4.79 -14.56
C ARG A 471 15.70 3.98 -15.19
N LEU A 472 15.41 2.97 -16.02
CA LEU A 472 16.43 2.23 -16.77
C LEU A 472 17.27 3.17 -17.62
N LYS A 473 16.65 4.12 -18.31
CA LYS A 473 17.34 5.11 -19.12
C LYS A 473 18.19 6.08 -18.30
N ARG A 474 17.63 6.66 -17.21
CA ARG A 474 18.30 7.72 -16.42
C ARG A 474 19.33 7.15 -15.46
N GLU A 475 19.02 6.11 -14.69
CA GLU A 475 19.88 5.58 -13.65
C GLU A 475 20.91 4.56 -14.21
N PHE A 476 20.46 3.66 -15.10
CA PHE A 476 21.31 2.59 -15.63
C PHE A 476 21.92 2.90 -17.00
N LYS A 477 21.53 4.03 -17.62
CA LYS A 477 21.99 4.43 -18.96
C LYS A 477 21.72 3.38 -20.04
N VAL A 478 20.55 2.74 -19.98
CA VAL A 478 20.06 1.73 -20.90
C VAL A 478 18.87 2.25 -21.67
N GLU A 479 18.96 2.29 -22.99
CA GLU A 479 17.82 2.55 -23.85
C GLU A 479 17.25 1.22 -24.39
N CYS A 480 15.94 1.05 -24.25
CA CYS A 480 15.24 -0.12 -24.76
C CYS A 480 14.09 0.26 -25.70
N ASN A 481 13.82 -0.65 -26.64
CA ASN A 481 12.61 -0.65 -27.42
C ASN A 481 11.50 -1.31 -26.60
N GLN A 482 10.29 -0.80 -26.71
CA GLN A 482 9.10 -1.30 -26.03
C GLN A 482 8.20 -2.00 -27.03
N GLY A 483 7.72 -3.19 -26.69
CA GLY A 483 6.66 -3.85 -27.41
C GLY A 483 5.28 -3.27 -27.03
N HIS A 484 4.24 -3.80 -27.65
CA HIS A 484 2.87 -3.44 -27.26
C HIS A 484 2.55 -4.02 -25.88
N PRO A 485 1.79 -3.26 -25.04
CA PRO A 485 1.33 -3.78 -23.77
C PRO A 485 0.48 -5.03 -23.94
N GLN A 486 0.74 -6.03 -23.12
CA GLN A 486 -0.02 -7.28 -23.09
C GLN A 486 -0.68 -7.44 -21.73
N VAL A 487 -1.90 -7.94 -21.74
CA VAL A 487 -2.67 -8.22 -20.52
C VAL A 487 -2.23 -9.56 -19.96
N SER A 488 -2.03 -9.63 -18.65
CA SER A 488 -1.78 -10.88 -17.95
C SER A 488 -3.12 -11.61 -17.76
N TYR A 489 -3.44 -12.49 -18.70
CA TYR A 489 -4.59 -13.39 -18.58
C TYR A 489 -4.31 -14.47 -17.53
N LYS A 490 -5.37 -15.06 -17.02
CA LYS A 490 -5.32 -16.23 -16.14
C LYS A 490 -6.28 -17.30 -16.63
N GLU A 491 -6.17 -18.49 -16.10
CA GLU A 491 -7.10 -19.59 -16.40
C GLU A 491 -7.86 -19.99 -15.13
N ALA A 492 -9.03 -20.55 -15.28
CA ALA A 492 -9.79 -21.19 -14.21
C ALA A 492 -10.55 -22.41 -14.73
N ILE A 493 -10.98 -23.26 -13.82
CA ILE A 493 -11.89 -24.35 -14.16
C ILE A 493 -13.29 -24.01 -13.65
N THR A 494 -14.33 -24.51 -14.33
CA THR A 494 -15.72 -24.22 -13.98
C THR A 494 -16.52 -25.45 -13.57
N ALA A 495 -15.98 -26.65 -13.73
CA ALA A 495 -16.67 -27.89 -13.40
C ALA A 495 -15.81 -28.82 -12.54
N PRO A 496 -16.41 -29.54 -11.58
CA PRO A 496 -15.68 -30.52 -10.80
C PRO A 496 -15.34 -31.75 -11.64
N VAL A 497 -14.16 -32.31 -11.43
CA VAL A 497 -13.69 -33.55 -12.06
C VAL A 497 -13.01 -34.41 -11.03
N GLU A 498 -13.41 -35.68 -11.00
CA GLU A 498 -12.72 -36.72 -10.21
C GLU A 498 -11.99 -37.66 -11.16
N LEU A 499 -10.73 -37.93 -10.88
CA LEU A 499 -9.91 -38.82 -11.69
C LEU A 499 -8.91 -39.60 -10.84
N ARG A 500 -8.53 -40.73 -11.35
CA ARG A 500 -7.38 -41.51 -10.87
C ARG A 500 -6.24 -41.34 -11.85
N GLU A 501 -5.07 -40.99 -11.33
CA GLU A 501 -3.82 -40.89 -12.10
C GLU A 501 -2.78 -41.84 -11.53
N VAL A 502 -2.17 -42.63 -12.41
CA VAL A 502 -1.11 -43.56 -12.06
C VAL A 502 0.16 -43.18 -12.83
N PHE A 503 1.16 -42.75 -12.09
CA PHE A 503 2.48 -42.52 -12.62
C PHE A 503 3.35 -43.77 -12.45
N LYS A 504 3.75 -44.39 -13.56
CA LYS A 504 4.63 -45.54 -13.57
C LYS A 504 5.71 -45.38 -14.60
N LYS A 505 6.98 -45.42 -14.17
CA LYS A 505 8.12 -45.33 -15.05
C LYS A 505 9.17 -46.37 -14.61
N GLN A 506 9.59 -47.22 -15.54
CA GLN A 506 10.57 -48.26 -15.28
C GLN A 506 11.71 -48.11 -16.30
N THR A 507 12.90 -47.76 -15.84
CA THR A 507 14.11 -47.61 -16.67
C THR A 507 15.25 -48.33 -15.98
N GLY A 508 15.42 -49.64 -16.27
CA GLY A 508 16.61 -50.42 -15.91
C GLY A 508 17.18 -50.22 -14.51
N GLY A 509 16.40 -50.40 -13.43
CA GLY A 509 16.81 -50.20 -12.05
C GLY A 509 15.60 -49.99 -11.14
N ARG A 510 15.73 -49.16 -10.07
CA ARG A 510 14.63 -48.78 -9.17
C ARG A 510 13.56 -48.04 -9.98
N GLY A 511 12.31 -48.54 -9.99
CA GLY A 511 11.19 -47.95 -10.68
C GLY A 511 10.70 -46.66 -10.00
N LYS A 512 9.76 -45.98 -10.65
CA LYS A 512 9.02 -44.86 -10.13
C LYS A 512 7.54 -45.19 -10.15
N PHE A 513 6.85 -45.06 -9.02
CA PHE A 513 5.43 -45.37 -8.89
C PHE A 513 4.72 -44.37 -7.98
N ALA A 514 3.58 -43.85 -8.44
CA ALA A 514 2.62 -43.12 -7.63
C ALA A 514 1.22 -43.31 -8.21
N ASP A 515 0.23 -43.38 -7.35
CA ASP A 515 -1.17 -43.56 -7.72
C ASP A 515 -2.01 -42.66 -6.80
N ILE A 516 -2.74 -41.74 -7.37
CA ILE A 516 -3.60 -40.81 -6.64
C ILE A 516 -4.99 -40.75 -7.25
N ILE A 517 -6.00 -40.65 -6.38
CA ILE A 517 -7.37 -40.35 -6.76
C ILE A 517 -7.67 -38.96 -6.20
N VAL A 518 -7.95 -38.03 -7.10
CA VAL A 518 -8.16 -36.62 -6.74
C VAL A 518 -9.47 -36.09 -7.32
N ARG A 519 -10.13 -35.23 -6.57
CA ARG A 519 -11.20 -34.38 -7.05
C ARG A 519 -10.63 -32.98 -7.22
N VAL A 520 -10.84 -32.42 -8.41
CA VAL A 520 -10.40 -31.07 -8.79
C VAL A 520 -11.63 -30.27 -9.12
N GLU A 521 -11.82 -29.16 -8.44
CA GLU A 521 -13.02 -28.30 -8.56
C GLU A 521 -12.65 -26.84 -8.31
N PRO A 522 -13.52 -25.85 -8.65
CA PRO A 522 -13.30 -24.47 -8.25
C PRO A 522 -13.18 -24.35 -6.73
N ALA A 523 -12.30 -23.45 -6.26
CA ALA A 523 -12.17 -23.19 -4.82
C ALA A 523 -13.46 -22.61 -4.24
N ASP A 524 -13.70 -22.84 -2.96
CA ASP A 524 -14.86 -22.32 -2.24
C ASP A 524 -14.84 -20.78 -2.27
N GLU A 525 -16.01 -20.14 -2.35
CA GLU A 525 -16.10 -18.67 -2.45
C GLU A 525 -15.44 -17.93 -1.29
N SER A 526 -15.50 -18.52 -0.09
CA SER A 526 -14.90 -17.99 1.13
C SER A 526 -13.40 -18.23 1.27
N PHE A 527 -12.80 -19.02 0.38
CA PHE A 527 -11.37 -19.34 0.45
C PHE A 527 -10.53 -18.20 -0.10
N GLU A 528 -9.61 -17.69 0.70
CA GLU A 528 -8.60 -16.73 0.28
C GLU A 528 -7.33 -17.48 -0.13
N GLY A 529 -6.94 -17.38 -1.39
CA GLY A 529 -5.76 -18.06 -1.96
C GLY A 529 -6.04 -18.74 -3.29
N ASN A 530 -4.99 -19.28 -3.91
CA ASN A 530 -5.08 -19.89 -5.24
C ASN A 530 -5.32 -21.40 -5.21
N LEU A 531 -4.73 -22.12 -4.24
CA LEU A 531 -4.88 -23.58 -4.09
C LEU A 531 -5.47 -23.93 -2.74
N GLN A 532 -6.71 -24.36 -2.72
CA GLN A 532 -7.35 -24.98 -1.57
C GLN A 532 -7.06 -26.49 -1.61
N PHE A 533 -6.18 -26.95 -0.74
CA PHE A 533 -5.75 -28.36 -0.71
C PHE A 533 -6.39 -29.08 0.48
N VAL A 534 -7.04 -30.21 0.20
CA VAL A 534 -7.76 -31.03 1.20
C VAL A 534 -7.27 -32.47 1.14
N ASP A 535 -6.91 -33.03 2.28
CA ASP A 535 -6.51 -34.43 2.43
C ASP A 535 -7.66 -35.23 3.08
N GLU A 536 -8.29 -36.10 2.31
CA GLU A 536 -9.34 -37.04 2.75
C GLU A 536 -8.87 -38.51 2.76
N VAL A 537 -7.57 -38.77 2.56
CA VAL A 537 -7.01 -40.12 2.49
C VAL A 537 -7.23 -40.89 3.80
N LYS A 538 -7.87 -42.03 3.72
CA LYS A 538 -8.13 -42.91 4.87
C LYS A 538 -7.26 -44.18 4.83
N GLY A 539 -6.96 -44.73 6.00
CA GLY A 539 -6.27 -46.01 6.11
C GLY A 539 -4.78 -46.03 5.79
N GLY A 540 -4.13 -44.85 5.52
CA GLY A 540 -2.69 -44.80 5.23
C GLY A 540 -2.30 -45.33 3.85
N ASN A 541 -3.26 -45.37 2.91
CA ASN A 541 -3.05 -45.84 1.53
C ASN A 541 -1.99 -44.98 0.80
N ILE A 542 -1.91 -43.71 1.15
CA ILE A 542 -0.78 -42.82 0.81
C ILE A 542 -0.10 -42.39 2.12
N PRO A 543 1.19 -42.69 2.32
CA PRO A 543 1.94 -42.18 3.48
C PRO A 543 1.87 -40.67 3.61
N LYS A 544 1.70 -40.16 4.83
CA LYS A 544 1.59 -38.72 5.08
C LYS A 544 2.76 -37.90 4.57
N GLU A 545 3.94 -38.49 4.49
CA GLU A 545 5.16 -37.86 3.94
C GLU A 545 5.08 -37.49 2.45
N PHE A 546 4.14 -38.12 1.68
CA PHE A 546 3.95 -37.85 0.26
C PHE A 546 2.85 -36.81 -0.02
N ILE A 547 1.97 -36.53 0.94
CA ILE A 547 0.87 -35.56 0.78
C ILE A 547 1.39 -34.14 0.46
N PRO A 548 2.44 -33.61 1.13
CA PRO A 548 3.03 -32.32 0.75
C PRO A 548 3.61 -32.31 -0.69
N SER A 549 4.09 -33.44 -1.17
CA SER A 549 4.62 -33.56 -2.53
C SER A 549 3.51 -33.52 -3.59
N ILE A 550 2.33 -34.04 -3.28
CA ILE A 550 1.15 -33.92 -4.13
C ILE A 550 0.71 -32.45 -4.20
N GLN A 551 0.61 -31.77 -3.05
CA GLN A 551 0.29 -30.35 -3.00
C GLN A 551 1.30 -29.50 -3.79
N LYS A 552 2.59 -29.76 -3.62
CA LYS A 552 3.66 -29.08 -4.38
C LYS A 552 3.52 -29.33 -5.89
N GLY A 553 3.17 -30.54 -6.30
CA GLY A 553 2.94 -30.87 -7.70
C GLY A 553 1.78 -30.06 -8.32
N PHE A 554 0.66 -29.92 -7.62
CA PHE A 554 -0.45 -29.07 -8.06
C PHE A 554 -0.05 -27.60 -8.09
N THR A 555 0.61 -27.09 -7.07
CA THR A 555 1.12 -25.69 -7.02
C THR A 555 2.06 -25.39 -8.20
N THR A 556 2.91 -26.34 -8.54
CA THR A 556 3.85 -26.19 -9.69
C THR A 556 3.07 -26.22 -11.01
N ALA A 557 2.11 -27.14 -11.15
CA ALA A 557 1.33 -27.30 -12.38
C ALA A 557 0.41 -26.11 -12.66
N MET A 558 -0.15 -25.49 -11.60
CA MET A 558 -1.02 -24.31 -11.73
C MET A 558 -0.34 -23.08 -12.36
N LYS A 559 0.98 -23.04 -12.41
CA LYS A 559 1.70 -21.96 -13.08
C LYS A 559 1.49 -21.94 -14.58
N ASN A 560 1.14 -23.10 -15.18
CA ASN A 560 0.93 -23.27 -16.61
C ASN A 560 -0.42 -23.97 -16.84
N GLY A 561 -1.43 -23.18 -17.19
CA GLY A 561 -2.77 -23.70 -17.52
C GLY A 561 -2.80 -24.48 -18.84
N VAL A 562 -3.94 -25.11 -19.10
CA VAL A 562 -4.12 -26.05 -20.24
C VAL A 562 -4.63 -25.39 -21.52
N LEU A 563 -5.16 -24.14 -21.45
CA LEU A 563 -5.68 -23.42 -22.60
C LEU A 563 -4.56 -22.72 -23.40
N ALA A 564 -3.92 -21.76 -22.75
CA ALA A 564 -2.86 -20.94 -23.36
C ALA A 564 -1.56 -20.90 -22.54
N GLY A 565 -1.53 -21.63 -21.43
CA GLY A 565 -0.37 -21.67 -20.53
C GLY A 565 -0.36 -20.56 -19.49
N TYR A 566 -1.47 -19.84 -19.31
CA TYR A 566 -1.57 -18.83 -18.25
C TYR A 566 -1.76 -19.46 -16.88
N PRO A 567 -1.35 -18.79 -15.79
CA PRO A 567 -1.54 -19.31 -14.43
C PRO A 567 -3.01 -19.59 -14.12
N VAL A 568 -3.26 -20.71 -13.43
CA VAL A 568 -4.61 -21.11 -13.00
C VAL A 568 -4.89 -20.55 -11.61
N GLU A 569 -6.07 -19.95 -11.45
CA GLU A 569 -6.51 -19.39 -10.18
C GLU A 569 -7.65 -20.19 -9.54
N ARG A 570 -7.72 -20.10 -8.20
CA ARG A 570 -8.82 -20.59 -7.37
C ARG A 570 -9.18 -22.05 -7.60
N LEU A 571 -8.18 -22.92 -7.45
CA LEU A 571 -8.34 -24.36 -7.59
C LEU A 571 -8.51 -25.01 -6.21
N LYS A 572 -9.49 -25.91 -6.08
CA LYS A 572 -9.61 -26.82 -4.93
C LYS A 572 -9.25 -28.23 -5.37
N VAL A 573 -8.34 -28.83 -4.64
CA VAL A 573 -7.88 -30.20 -4.86
C VAL A 573 -8.10 -31.01 -3.59
N THR A 574 -8.94 -32.03 -3.69
CA THR A 574 -9.16 -33.00 -2.63
C THR A 574 -8.52 -34.32 -3.00
N VAL A 575 -7.53 -34.75 -2.22
CA VAL A 575 -6.94 -36.09 -2.37
C VAL A 575 -7.83 -37.09 -1.65
N ILE A 576 -8.49 -37.97 -2.41
CA ILE A 576 -9.51 -38.89 -1.88
C ILE A 576 -8.85 -40.19 -1.44
N ASP A 577 -8.00 -40.75 -2.30
CA ASP A 577 -7.36 -42.05 -2.08
C ASP A 577 -6.15 -42.22 -3.01
N GLY A 578 -5.49 -43.36 -2.93
CA GLY A 578 -4.39 -43.71 -3.82
C GLY A 578 -3.67 -44.98 -3.35
N SER A 579 -2.48 -45.20 -3.91
CA SER A 579 -1.63 -46.29 -3.47
C SER A 579 -0.15 -45.96 -3.67
N PHE A 580 0.72 -46.64 -2.94
CA PHE A 580 2.15 -46.53 -3.05
C PHE A 580 2.82 -47.90 -3.16
N HIS A 581 4.05 -47.89 -3.68
CA HIS A 581 4.87 -49.08 -3.73
C HIS A 581 6.09 -48.90 -2.80
N PRO A 582 6.34 -49.83 -1.85
CA PRO A 582 7.35 -49.65 -0.82
C PRO A 582 8.77 -49.34 -1.31
N VAL A 583 9.12 -49.78 -2.55
CA VAL A 583 10.45 -49.58 -3.13
C VAL A 583 10.48 -48.46 -4.20
N ASP A 584 9.40 -48.34 -4.98
CA ASP A 584 9.38 -47.52 -6.19
C ASP A 584 8.67 -46.17 -5.98
N SER A 585 8.08 -45.93 -4.82
CA SER A 585 7.45 -44.66 -4.47
C SER A 585 8.43 -43.74 -3.77
N ASP A 586 8.45 -42.49 -4.20
CA ASP A 586 9.17 -41.39 -3.58
C ASP A 586 8.44 -40.07 -3.77
N GLN A 587 8.89 -39.02 -3.11
CA GLN A 587 8.31 -37.68 -3.16
C GLN A 587 8.18 -37.16 -4.59
N LEU A 588 9.22 -37.36 -5.41
CA LEU A 588 9.24 -36.91 -6.80
C LEU A 588 8.19 -37.64 -7.66
N SER A 589 7.97 -38.93 -7.42
CA SER A 589 6.95 -39.70 -8.15
C SER A 589 5.55 -39.17 -7.89
N PHE A 590 5.22 -38.79 -6.64
CA PHE A 590 3.95 -38.19 -6.29
C PHE A 590 3.81 -36.77 -6.83
N GLU A 591 4.87 -35.96 -6.83
CA GLU A 591 4.89 -34.64 -7.44
C GLU A 591 4.59 -34.71 -8.95
N LEU A 592 5.26 -35.60 -9.68
CA LEU A 592 5.04 -35.81 -11.12
C LEU A 592 3.64 -36.38 -11.42
N CYS A 593 3.14 -37.29 -10.57
CA CYS A 593 1.78 -37.81 -10.68
C CYS A 593 0.73 -36.70 -10.51
N ALA A 594 0.91 -35.82 -9.54
CA ALA A 594 0.05 -34.68 -9.31
C ALA A 594 0.05 -33.69 -10.49
N ILE A 595 1.20 -33.41 -11.10
CA ILE A 595 1.31 -32.58 -12.32
C ILE A 595 0.53 -33.19 -13.48
N GLN A 596 0.62 -34.50 -13.69
CA GLN A 596 -0.15 -35.18 -14.73
C GLN A 596 -1.65 -35.21 -14.43
N ALA A 597 -2.02 -35.45 -13.17
CA ALA A 597 -3.40 -35.40 -12.72
C ALA A 597 -4.03 -34.01 -12.95
N PHE A 598 -3.31 -32.94 -12.59
CA PHE A 598 -3.73 -31.58 -12.85
C PHE A 598 -4.06 -31.36 -14.33
N LYS A 599 -3.13 -31.70 -15.24
CA LYS A 599 -3.31 -31.50 -16.66
C LYS A 599 -4.58 -32.21 -17.20
N LYS A 600 -4.72 -33.49 -16.88
CA LYS A 600 -5.88 -34.29 -17.33
C LYS A 600 -7.19 -33.84 -16.70
N ALA A 601 -7.17 -33.41 -15.43
CA ALA A 601 -8.35 -32.88 -14.76
C ALA A 601 -8.78 -31.56 -15.34
N SER A 602 -7.84 -30.61 -15.51
CA SER A 602 -8.12 -29.28 -16.01
C SER A 602 -8.67 -29.30 -17.44
N GLU A 603 -8.16 -30.18 -18.32
CA GLU A 603 -8.71 -30.38 -19.67
C GLU A 603 -10.19 -30.80 -19.68
N LYS A 604 -10.64 -31.56 -18.66
CA LYS A 604 -12.02 -32.05 -18.53
C LYS A 604 -12.92 -31.11 -17.73
N ALA A 605 -12.34 -30.24 -16.92
CA ALA A 605 -13.04 -29.40 -15.95
C ALA A 605 -13.61 -28.11 -16.57
N ARG A 606 -13.79 -28.04 -17.87
CA ARG A 606 -14.26 -26.87 -18.62
C ARG A 606 -13.39 -25.64 -18.28
N PRO A 607 -12.14 -25.63 -18.74
CA PRO A 607 -11.26 -24.53 -18.48
C PRO A 607 -11.72 -23.25 -19.21
N VAL A 608 -11.60 -22.11 -18.57
CA VAL A 608 -11.96 -20.79 -19.09
C VAL A 608 -10.78 -19.82 -18.95
N LEU A 609 -10.75 -18.83 -19.83
CA LEU A 609 -9.78 -17.74 -19.76
C LEU A 609 -10.36 -16.60 -18.91
N LEU A 610 -9.56 -16.02 -18.04
CA LEU A 610 -9.90 -14.87 -17.21
C LEU A 610 -9.11 -13.64 -17.66
N GLU A 611 -9.79 -12.49 -17.70
CA GLU A 611 -9.17 -11.18 -17.95
C GLU A 611 -9.26 -10.27 -16.72
N PRO A 612 -8.28 -9.39 -16.48
CA PRO A 612 -8.34 -8.43 -15.39
C PRO A 612 -9.37 -7.34 -15.69
N ILE A 613 -10.27 -7.13 -14.76
CA ILE A 613 -11.28 -6.06 -14.79
C ILE A 613 -10.80 -4.92 -13.90
N MET A 614 -10.83 -3.72 -14.47
CA MET A 614 -10.43 -2.48 -13.78
C MET A 614 -11.67 -1.73 -13.31
N LYS A 615 -11.59 -1.21 -12.09
CA LYS A 615 -12.51 -0.20 -11.56
C LYS A 615 -12.05 1.16 -12.08
N ILE A 616 -12.93 1.87 -12.73
CA ILE A 616 -12.65 3.15 -13.38
C ILE A 616 -13.56 4.21 -12.78
N GLU A 617 -12.99 5.34 -12.44
CA GLU A 617 -13.75 6.51 -12.02
C GLU A 617 -13.31 7.70 -12.86
N VAL A 618 -14.27 8.34 -13.50
CA VAL A 618 -14.02 9.50 -14.37
C VAL A 618 -14.73 10.70 -13.81
N VAL A 619 -13.97 11.73 -13.47
CA VAL A 619 -14.51 13.06 -13.10
C VAL A 619 -14.52 13.91 -14.36
N THR A 620 -15.71 14.30 -14.81
CA THR A 620 -15.92 14.99 -16.09
C THR A 620 -16.95 16.12 -15.95
N PRO A 621 -16.85 17.19 -16.75
CA PRO A 621 -17.95 18.18 -16.87
C PRO A 621 -19.25 17.49 -17.34
N GLU A 622 -20.38 18.02 -16.89
CA GLU A 622 -21.70 17.47 -17.23
C GLU A 622 -21.94 17.36 -18.74
N GLU A 623 -21.47 18.34 -19.50
CA GLU A 623 -21.59 18.38 -20.97
C GLU A 623 -20.87 17.24 -21.69
N SER A 624 -19.77 16.73 -21.12
CA SER A 624 -18.96 15.65 -21.70
C SER A 624 -19.33 14.24 -21.16
N MET A 625 -20.23 14.16 -20.18
CA MET A 625 -20.61 12.92 -19.53
C MET A 625 -21.14 11.86 -20.52
N GLY A 626 -21.98 12.27 -21.46
CA GLY A 626 -22.57 11.37 -22.47
C GLY A 626 -21.52 10.74 -23.37
N ASP A 627 -20.51 11.51 -23.79
CA ASP A 627 -19.42 11.03 -24.61
C ASP A 627 -18.48 10.10 -23.85
N VAL A 628 -18.21 10.40 -22.58
CA VAL A 628 -17.44 9.54 -21.67
C VAL A 628 -18.11 8.18 -21.49
N ILE A 629 -19.42 8.15 -21.20
CA ILE A 629 -20.19 6.92 -21.05
C ILE A 629 -20.20 6.13 -22.37
N SER A 630 -20.37 6.81 -23.49
CA SER A 630 -20.35 6.18 -24.81
C SER A 630 -18.99 5.52 -25.11
N ASP A 631 -17.88 6.18 -24.78
CA ASP A 631 -16.53 5.62 -24.95
C ASP A 631 -16.29 4.43 -24.03
N LEU A 632 -16.67 4.52 -22.75
CA LEU A 632 -16.58 3.40 -21.81
C LEU A 632 -17.38 2.19 -22.29
N ASN A 633 -18.60 2.39 -22.79
CA ASN A 633 -19.41 1.29 -23.33
C ASN A 633 -18.77 0.64 -24.58
N LYS A 634 -18.15 1.44 -25.46
CA LYS A 634 -17.38 0.91 -26.60
C LYS A 634 -16.21 0.03 -26.15
N ARG A 635 -15.63 0.33 -24.99
CA ARG A 635 -14.54 -0.41 -24.34
C ARG A 635 -15.03 -1.57 -23.47
N ARG A 636 -16.21 -2.09 -23.71
CA ARG A 636 -16.84 -3.14 -22.89
C ARG A 636 -17.03 -2.76 -21.42
N GLY A 637 -17.02 -1.47 -21.12
CA GLY A 637 -17.19 -0.96 -19.78
C GLY A 637 -18.64 -1.10 -19.32
N GLN A 638 -18.82 -1.46 -18.06
CA GLN A 638 -20.11 -1.49 -17.37
C GLN A 638 -20.18 -0.32 -16.40
N VAL A 639 -21.04 0.65 -16.71
CA VAL A 639 -21.27 1.79 -15.81
C VAL A 639 -22.08 1.33 -14.61
N GLU A 640 -21.52 1.44 -13.41
CA GLU A 640 -22.15 1.02 -12.15
C GLU A 640 -22.91 2.14 -11.47
N GLY A 641 -22.46 3.37 -11.65
CA GLY A 641 -23.08 4.52 -11.00
C GLY A 641 -22.60 5.86 -11.55
N MET A 642 -23.41 6.87 -11.29
CA MET A 642 -23.10 8.26 -11.60
C MET A 642 -23.42 9.11 -10.40
N GLU A 643 -22.48 9.93 -10.00
CA GLU A 643 -22.62 10.85 -8.87
C GLU A 643 -22.32 12.26 -9.35
N THR A 644 -22.87 13.25 -8.66
CA THR A 644 -22.53 14.64 -8.93
C THR A 644 -21.55 15.09 -7.86
N SER A 645 -20.35 15.44 -8.29
CA SER A 645 -19.42 16.16 -7.45
C SER A 645 -19.96 17.55 -7.14
N ARG A 646 -19.50 18.15 -6.07
CA ARG A 646 -19.95 19.48 -5.62
C ARG A 646 -19.47 20.63 -6.50
N SER A 647 -18.34 20.44 -7.15
CA SER A 647 -17.86 21.38 -8.18
C SER A 647 -18.77 21.42 -9.41
N GLY A 648 -19.89 20.65 -9.42
CA GLY A 648 -20.78 20.49 -10.58
C GLY A 648 -20.24 19.46 -11.59
N ALA A 649 -19.07 18.87 -11.33
CA ALA A 649 -18.55 17.81 -12.18
C ALA A 649 -19.30 16.48 -11.92
N ARG A 650 -19.40 15.66 -12.94
CA ARG A 650 -20.01 14.33 -12.86
C ARG A 650 -18.91 13.28 -12.61
N VAL A 651 -19.16 12.38 -11.68
CA VAL A 651 -18.31 11.21 -11.42
C VAL A 651 -18.98 9.99 -12.01
N VAL A 652 -18.35 9.40 -13.03
CA VAL A 652 -18.82 8.17 -13.66
C VAL A 652 -17.99 7.02 -13.12
N LYS A 653 -18.65 6.08 -12.45
CA LYS A 653 -18.04 4.84 -11.95
C LYS A 653 -18.35 3.70 -12.89
N ALA A 654 -17.32 2.99 -13.32
CA ALA A 654 -17.46 1.88 -14.27
C ALA A 654 -16.46 0.76 -13.99
N LYS A 655 -16.75 -0.40 -14.53
CA LYS A 655 -15.81 -1.52 -14.63
C LYS A 655 -15.55 -1.85 -16.09
N ALA A 656 -14.30 -1.99 -16.49
CA ALA A 656 -13.95 -2.37 -17.85
C ALA A 656 -12.73 -3.29 -17.86
N PRO A 657 -12.62 -4.16 -18.89
CA PRO A 657 -11.44 -5.00 -19.08
C PRO A 657 -10.20 -4.16 -19.37
N LEU A 658 -9.08 -4.50 -18.75
CA LEU A 658 -7.80 -3.78 -18.95
C LEU A 658 -7.39 -3.75 -20.43
N ALA A 659 -7.64 -4.83 -21.17
CA ALA A 659 -7.32 -4.91 -22.60
C ALA A 659 -7.91 -3.76 -23.44
N GLU A 660 -9.08 -3.25 -23.05
CA GLU A 660 -9.76 -2.16 -23.75
C GLU A 660 -9.35 -0.76 -23.25
N MET A 661 -8.59 -0.71 -22.16
CA MET A 661 -8.28 0.56 -21.48
C MET A 661 -6.95 1.18 -21.91
N PHE A 662 -6.16 0.48 -22.73
CA PHE A 662 -4.92 1.06 -23.25
C PHE A 662 -5.20 2.33 -24.06
N GLY A 663 -4.43 3.39 -23.78
CA GLY A 663 -4.62 4.70 -24.41
C GLY A 663 -5.89 5.45 -23.99
N TYR A 664 -6.64 4.96 -23.01
CA TYR A 664 -7.89 5.59 -22.55
C TYR A 664 -7.68 7.03 -22.06
N VAL A 665 -6.63 7.31 -21.32
CA VAL A 665 -6.33 8.66 -20.80
C VAL A 665 -6.20 9.67 -21.95
N THR A 666 -5.56 9.28 -23.05
CA THR A 666 -5.42 10.12 -24.25
C THR A 666 -6.77 10.33 -24.93
N ALA A 667 -7.57 9.27 -25.07
CA ALA A 667 -8.91 9.37 -25.63
C ALA A 667 -9.82 10.26 -24.78
N LEU A 668 -9.79 10.08 -23.44
CA LEU A 668 -10.55 10.89 -22.50
C LEU A 668 -10.19 12.38 -22.59
N ARG A 669 -8.90 12.72 -22.65
CA ARG A 669 -8.45 14.11 -22.84
C ARG A 669 -8.96 14.71 -24.14
N THR A 670 -8.98 13.93 -25.21
CA THR A 670 -9.51 14.38 -26.52
C THR A 670 -11.01 14.65 -26.45
N ILE A 671 -11.78 13.72 -25.88
CA ILE A 671 -13.25 13.81 -25.74
C ILE A 671 -13.65 15.01 -24.88
N THR A 672 -12.92 15.27 -23.81
CA THR A 672 -13.27 16.28 -22.80
C THR A 672 -12.46 17.57 -22.91
N SER A 673 -11.67 17.74 -23.98
CA SER A 673 -10.75 18.88 -24.16
C SER A 673 -9.81 19.10 -22.96
N GLY A 674 -9.32 17.98 -22.36
CA GLY A 674 -8.43 17.98 -21.22
C GLY A 674 -9.08 18.28 -19.87
N ARG A 675 -10.40 18.42 -19.79
CA ARG A 675 -11.13 18.82 -18.58
C ARG A 675 -11.57 17.66 -17.68
N ALA A 676 -11.44 16.41 -18.13
CA ALA A 676 -11.72 15.24 -17.33
C ALA A 676 -10.45 14.59 -16.79
N THR A 677 -10.59 14.01 -15.61
CA THR A 677 -9.57 13.15 -15.00
C THR A 677 -10.12 11.76 -14.81
N SER A 678 -9.27 10.74 -14.88
CA SER A 678 -9.67 9.36 -14.61
C SER A 678 -8.69 8.70 -13.66
N THR A 679 -9.23 7.82 -12.83
CA THR A 679 -8.46 6.88 -12.03
C THR A 679 -8.86 5.47 -12.42
N MET A 680 -7.90 4.57 -12.43
CA MET A 680 -8.11 3.18 -12.79
C MET A 680 -7.35 2.30 -11.80
N SER A 681 -8.05 1.33 -11.20
CA SER A 681 -7.46 0.38 -10.26
C SER A 681 -7.95 -1.04 -10.56
N PHE A 682 -7.11 -2.03 -10.25
CA PHE A 682 -7.51 -3.42 -10.40
C PHE A 682 -8.70 -3.75 -9.48
N SER A 683 -9.69 -4.44 -10.01
CA SER A 683 -10.86 -4.91 -9.26
C SER A 683 -10.82 -6.42 -9.03
N HIS A 684 -10.94 -7.21 -10.08
CA HIS A 684 -10.97 -8.67 -10.04
C HIS A 684 -10.68 -9.26 -11.42
N TYR A 685 -10.51 -10.56 -11.49
CA TYR A 685 -10.52 -11.32 -12.73
C TYR A 685 -11.93 -11.79 -13.07
N ALA A 686 -12.33 -11.71 -14.33
CA ALA A 686 -13.61 -12.19 -14.84
C ALA A 686 -13.44 -13.05 -16.09
N GLU A 687 -14.39 -13.94 -16.33
CA GLU A 687 -14.39 -14.81 -17.51
C GLU A 687 -14.50 -13.99 -18.80
N VAL A 688 -13.64 -14.31 -19.74
CA VAL A 688 -13.61 -13.68 -21.08
C VAL A 688 -14.70 -14.30 -21.95
N SER A 689 -15.40 -13.48 -22.75
CA SER A 689 -16.37 -14.01 -23.72
C SER A 689 -15.71 -14.97 -24.74
N ASN A 690 -16.43 -15.98 -25.18
CA ASN A 690 -15.92 -17.01 -26.10
C ASN A 690 -15.28 -16.45 -27.38
N SER A 691 -15.81 -15.34 -27.91
CA SER A 691 -15.26 -14.70 -29.11
C SER A 691 -13.87 -14.10 -28.86
N ILE A 692 -13.68 -13.47 -27.72
CA ILE A 692 -12.40 -12.84 -27.34
C ILE A 692 -11.41 -13.90 -26.90
N ALA A 693 -11.87 -14.90 -26.11
CA ALA A 693 -11.04 -16.03 -25.73
C ALA A 693 -10.41 -16.71 -26.96
N LYS A 694 -11.20 -16.88 -28.02
CA LYS A 694 -10.71 -17.45 -29.28
C LYS A 694 -9.62 -16.58 -29.93
N SER A 695 -9.82 -15.25 -30.01
CA SER A 695 -8.79 -14.35 -30.55
C SER A 695 -7.50 -14.38 -29.74
N VAL A 696 -7.60 -14.34 -28.41
CA VAL A 696 -6.43 -14.41 -27.53
C VAL A 696 -5.69 -15.74 -27.68
N LEU A 697 -6.41 -16.86 -27.81
CA LEU A 697 -5.81 -18.18 -28.00
C LEU A 697 -5.14 -18.32 -29.39
N GLU A 698 -5.71 -17.70 -30.42
CA GLU A 698 -5.10 -17.66 -31.77
C GLU A 698 -3.80 -16.83 -31.77
N GLU A 699 -3.75 -15.72 -31.04
CA GLU A 699 -2.55 -14.89 -30.90
C GLU A 699 -1.42 -15.60 -30.12
N CYS A 700 -1.77 -16.47 -29.19
CA CYS A 700 -0.81 -17.21 -28.37
C CYS A 700 -0.31 -18.52 -29.02
N ASP A 701 -0.55 -18.78 -30.32
CA ASP A 701 -0.35 -20.12 -30.94
C ASP A 701 -1.03 -21.24 -30.10
N GLY A 702 -2.09 -20.87 -29.40
CA GLY A 702 -2.71 -21.63 -28.34
C GLY A 702 -3.45 -22.85 -28.86
N ARG A 703 -3.77 -23.73 -27.95
CA ARG A 703 -4.46 -25.00 -28.17
C ARG A 703 -5.96 -24.78 -28.43
N VAL A 704 -6.29 -24.21 -29.60
CA VAL A 704 -7.68 -23.91 -30.05
C VAL A 704 -8.61 -25.13 -29.99
N ASP A 705 -8.07 -26.34 -30.02
CA ASP A 705 -8.84 -27.58 -30.04
C ASP A 705 -9.58 -27.92 -28.73
N LEU A 706 -9.26 -27.24 -27.62
CA LEU A 706 -9.92 -27.48 -26.33
C LEU A 706 -11.21 -26.68 -26.14
N LEU A 707 -11.54 -25.76 -27.04
CA LEU A 707 -12.80 -24.99 -27.04
C LEU A 707 -13.94 -25.67 -27.83
N LYS A 708 -13.69 -26.84 -28.39
CA LYS A 708 -14.71 -27.71 -29.02
C LYS A 708 -15.21 -28.71 -27.96
#